data_1121b87c0133858c26b7a86c69b8112a
#
_entry.id   1121b87c0133858c26b7a86c69b8112a
#
_cell.length_a   1.000
_cell.length_b   1.000
_cell.length_c   1.000
_cell.angle_alpha   90.00
_cell.angle_beta   90.00
_cell.angle_gamma   90.00
#
_symmetry.space_group_name_H-M   'P 1'
#
loop_
_entity.id
_entity.type
_entity.pdbx_description
1 polymer ?
#
loop_
_entity_poly.entity_id
_entity_poly.type
_entity_poly.pdbx_seq_one_letter_code
_entity_poly.pdbx_strand_id
1 'polypeptide(L)'
;MMVTLAGPLLAAPRVDVDIPAATLGDTAIRLAQEANVTIGVLDPALVHLPTPAIRGRFTVDRALERLLKRLPARAEQVDAVTWRIVAGRRIEPAAARHEPAMPRTPASSSVAPRATEVGDSDIIVSGSKTGTRFDRYAGTATMLAGNSFSLGEQGTGTDALVQRLPTFGSTHLGSGRNKLFIRGVADSSFNGPSQAVVGEYLGDVRLNYNAPDPAISLYDVRSVEVIEGPQGTLYGAGALGGVVRIVPEPVDVNRASAAVALDGALTAHGDKGYDAVGLLNLPLVPGRLGVRVLGFRTLEGGYIDDSGRGLANVNRTHKDGGRATLAFRPGAWRIDLGLVEQNIQADDGQYARRGLAPLTRTDRVAQPFDNDYLLAHLTVARDWGRTSFVSASAFVRQRVESRFDFTPNGAANPRIYDQGNHIDLFSNETRLSRQDSDGRGWVIGASLLHDREKLTREVGLPTAPVRILGLSNQVTEGALFGEAGWRLLDGIVATAGARVEYAHLVGQPLDRPARVGEPRRDEAALLPSLSLSWQIDPRLMLFARYQEGLRPGGLSVTPNPGGPPSVQRFHGDSLSSIEGGVKLLPGRDDRFRAAVTFSYAHWENIQADLVDTRGLPFTSNIGAGRIWGGEASLQWRPIKGLGLIAALFANDSRLTDAEPSVSGKQSQELPNVPHLGVSGKVDWSQPLDGRWQLDLSASGRYTGHSRLGPRPNLYLQQGNYAIANLSARLGTEHWGMSLQLDNLLDARGSMFALGNPFGVAAGRQFVPPRPRTVRFGVDAHF
;
A
#
# COMPACT_ATOMS: atom_id res chain seq x y z
N MET A 1 -31.54 -36.56 -26.12
CA MET A 1 -33.00 -36.47 -26.25
C MET A 1 -33.44 -35.44 -25.21
N MET A 2 -33.34 -34.34 -25.57
CA MET A 2 -34.08 -33.11 -25.74
C MET A 2 -35.51 -33.13 -25.19
N VAL A 3 -35.87 -32.22 -24.33
CA VAL A 3 -37.14 -31.48 -24.47
C VAL A 3 -36.99 -30.13 -23.78
N THR A 4 -36.92 -29.08 -24.56
CA THR A 4 -37.16 -27.69 -24.25
C THR A 4 -38.65 -27.48 -24.02
N LEU A 5 -39.02 -26.86 -22.92
CA LEU A 5 -40.33 -26.24 -22.73
C LEU A 5 -40.16 -24.73 -22.46
N ALA A 6 -40.29 -23.95 -23.52
CA ALA A 6 -40.58 -22.53 -23.43
C ALA A 6 -42.07 -22.37 -23.09
N GLY A 7 -42.37 -21.89 -21.90
CA GLY A 7 -43.70 -21.45 -21.52
C GLY A 7 -44.03 -20.09 -22.15
N PRO A 8 -45.33 -19.81 -22.52
CA PRO A 8 -45.70 -18.58 -23.18
C PRO A 8 -45.56 -17.36 -22.24
N LEU A 9 -44.96 -16.29 -22.75
CA LEU A 9 -45.05 -14.95 -22.15
C LEU A 9 -46.54 -14.53 -22.08
N LEU A 10 -47.12 -14.59 -20.91
CA LEU A 10 -48.39 -13.98 -20.62
C LEU A 10 -48.24 -12.47 -20.76
N ALA A 11 -48.92 -11.87 -21.74
CA ALA A 11 -49.01 -10.41 -21.91
C ALA A 11 -49.59 -9.79 -20.63
N ALA A 12 -48.94 -8.76 -20.08
CA ALA A 12 -49.38 -8.08 -18.87
C ALA A 12 -50.85 -7.60 -19.02
N PRO A 13 -51.72 -7.81 -18.02
CA PRO A 13 -53.14 -7.47 -18.11
C PRO A 13 -53.33 -5.95 -18.31
N ARG A 14 -54.18 -5.59 -19.28
CA ARG A 14 -54.58 -4.20 -19.55
C ARG A 14 -55.77 -3.85 -18.70
N VAL A 15 -55.71 -2.70 -18.00
CA VAL A 15 -56.72 -2.16 -17.13
C VAL A 15 -57.36 -0.94 -17.79
N ASP A 16 -58.67 -0.78 -17.71
CA ASP A 16 -59.36 0.43 -18.11
C ASP A 16 -59.19 1.48 -17.01
N VAL A 17 -58.53 2.59 -17.34
CA VAL A 17 -58.17 3.66 -16.41
C VAL A 17 -58.92 4.93 -16.77
N ASP A 18 -59.68 5.51 -15.83
CA ASP A 18 -60.34 6.82 -15.96
C ASP A 18 -60.09 7.67 -14.70
N ILE A 19 -58.88 8.24 -14.63
CA ILE A 19 -58.45 9.03 -13.49
C ILE A 19 -58.38 10.51 -13.90
N PRO A 20 -59.16 11.40 -13.24
CA PRO A 20 -59.10 12.85 -13.48
C PRO A 20 -57.77 13.42 -12.99
N ALA A 21 -57.45 14.64 -13.45
CA ALA A 21 -56.29 15.38 -12.96
C ALA A 21 -56.38 15.59 -11.44
N ALA A 22 -55.33 15.17 -10.69
CA ALA A 22 -55.28 15.22 -9.23
C ALA A 22 -53.84 15.35 -8.75
N THR A 23 -53.57 15.17 -7.45
CA THR A 23 -52.21 15.06 -6.94
C THR A 23 -51.59 13.69 -7.27
N LEU A 24 -50.28 13.58 -7.31
CA LEU A 24 -49.60 12.30 -7.60
C LEU A 24 -49.95 11.23 -6.54
N GLY A 25 -50.13 11.62 -5.28
CA GLY A 25 -50.57 10.71 -4.22
C GLY A 25 -51.97 10.15 -4.49
N ASP A 26 -52.93 11.01 -4.79
CA ASP A 26 -54.33 10.60 -5.08
C ASP A 26 -54.42 9.77 -6.36
N THR A 27 -53.67 10.15 -7.39
CA THR A 27 -53.58 9.44 -8.67
C THR A 27 -52.97 8.06 -8.52
N ALA A 28 -51.92 7.92 -7.72
CA ALA A 28 -51.29 6.63 -7.43
C ALA A 28 -52.23 5.68 -6.68
N ILE A 29 -53.01 6.20 -5.69
CA ILE A 29 -54.02 5.43 -4.96
C ILE A 29 -55.13 4.93 -5.89
N ARG A 30 -55.65 5.81 -6.75
CA ARG A 30 -56.72 5.44 -7.69
C ARG A 30 -56.25 4.42 -8.72
N LEU A 31 -55.05 4.62 -9.30
CA LEU A 31 -54.47 3.67 -10.24
C LEU A 31 -54.21 2.31 -9.59
N ALA A 32 -53.74 2.30 -8.33
CA ALA A 32 -53.57 1.09 -7.57
C ALA A 32 -54.88 0.31 -7.35
N GLN A 33 -55.97 1.02 -7.07
CA GLN A 33 -57.29 0.44 -6.89
C GLN A 33 -57.88 -0.12 -8.21
N GLU A 34 -57.83 0.67 -9.31
CA GLU A 34 -58.35 0.26 -10.61
C GLU A 34 -57.56 -0.92 -11.23
N ALA A 35 -56.24 -0.97 -10.97
CA ALA A 35 -55.37 -2.01 -11.50
C ALA A 35 -55.18 -3.21 -10.55
N ASN A 36 -55.72 -3.16 -9.34
CA ASN A 36 -55.57 -4.16 -8.28
C ASN A 36 -54.07 -4.47 -7.99
N VAL A 37 -53.27 -3.39 -7.83
CA VAL A 37 -51.81 -3.44 -7.58
C VAL A 37 -51.46 -2.53 -6.42
N THR A 38 -50.22 -2.62 -5.93
CA THR A 38 -49.68 -1.72 -4.91
C THR A 38 -48.77 -0.68 -5.55
N ILE A 39 -49.05 0.62 -5.33
CA ILE A 39 -48.23 1.73 -5.82
C ILE A 39 -47.85 2.64 -4.62
N GLY A 40 -46.60 2.66 -4.24
CA GLY A 40 -46.09 3.50 -3.15
C GLY A 40 -45.36 4.74 -3.67
N VAL A 41 -45.64 5.93 -3.12
CA VAL A 41 -44.88 7.17 -3.35
C VAL A 41 -43.98 7.36 -2.15
N LEU A 42 -42.67 7.10 -2.31
CA LEU A 42 -41.74 7.06 -1.20
C LEU A 42 -41.20 8.42 -0.76
N ASP A 43 -41.26 9.42 -1.66
CA ASP A 43 -40.76 10.77 -1.36
C ASP A 43 -41.98 11.69 -1.06
N PRO A 44 -42.10 12.22 0.18
CA PRO A 44 -43.18 13.12 0.56
C PRO A 44 -43.29 14.38 -0.31
N ALA A 45 -42.17 14.85 -0.89
CA ALA A 45 -42.15 16.01 -1.78
C ALA A 45 -42.88 15.75 -3.12
N LEU A 46 -43.01 14.50 -3.54
CA LEU A 46 -43.68 14.12 -4.78
C LEU A 46 -45.21 13.98 -4.63
N VAL A 47 -45.71 13.70 -3.44
CA VAL A 47 -47.11 13.38 -3.16
C VAL A 47 -48.09 14.48 -3.64
N HIS A 48 -47.68 15.74 -3.49
CA HIS A 48 -48.49 16.92 -3.82
C HIS A 48 -48.32 17.43 -5.26
N LEU A 49 -47.50 16.80 -6.08
CA LEU A 49 -47.26 17.23 -7.46
C LEU A 49 -48.53 16.99 -8.31
N PRO A 50 -48.97 17.96 -9.15
CA PRO A 50 -50.14 17.79 -10.00
C PRO A 50 -49.86 16.81 -11.14
N THR A 51 -50.78 15.86 -11.35
CA THR A 51 -50.77 14.90 -12.46
C THR A 51 -51.87 15.22 -13.48
N PRO A 52 -51.60 14.97 -14.77
CA PRO A 52 -52.64 15.11 -15.80
C PRO A 52 -53.69 13.99 -15.68
N ALA A 53 -54.90 14.23 -16.19
CA ALA A 53 -55.93 13.19 -16.34
C ALA A 53 -55.41 12.09 -17.30
N ILE A 54 -55.71 10.83 -16.97
CA ILE A 54 -55.39 9.68 -17.81
C ILE A 54 -56.64 8.85 -18.06
N ARG A 55 -56.96 8.59 -19.35
CA ARG A 55 -58.10 7.79 -19.78
C ARG A 55 -57.71 6.82 -20.86
N GLY A 56 -58.16 5.58 -20.75
CA GLY A 56 -57.95 4.54 -21.75
C GLY A 56 -57.48 3.21 -21.18
N ARG A 57 -57.18 2.28 -22.06
CA ARG A 57 -56.80 0.91 -21.68
C ARG A 57 -55.27 0.73 -21.72
N PHE A 58 -54.65 0.59 -20.57
CA PHE A 58 -53.19 0.56 -20.42
C PHE A 58 -52.72 -0.61 -19.56
N THR A 59 -51.47 -1.04 -19.73
CA THR A 59 -50.73 -1.78 -18.66
C THR A 59 -50.35 -0.78 -17.57
N VAL A 60 -50.14 -1.25 -16.34
CA VAL A 60 -49.77 -0.40 -15.19
C VAL A 60 -48.51 0.41 -15.48
N ASP A 61 -47.50 -0.20 -16.10
CA ASP A 61 -46.25 0.49 -16.48
C ASP A 61 -46.48 1.65 -17.43
N ARG A 62 -47.29 1.46 -18.48
CA ARG A 62 -47.61 2.53 -19.43
C ARG A 62 -48.47 3.63 -18.82
N ALA A 63 -49.35 3.30 -17.88
CA ALA A 63 -50.13 4.28 -17.15
C ALA A 63 -49.21 5.15 -16.28
N LEU A 64 -48.33 4.54 -15.52
CA LEU A 64 -47.34 5.23 -14.70
C LEU A 64 -46.37 6.06 -15.54
N GLU A 65 -45.83 5.53 -16.63
CA GLU A 65 -44.99 6.27 -17.55
C GLU A 65 -45.63 7.54 -18.09
N ARG A 66 -46.90 7.46 -18.44
CA ARG A 66 -47.69 8.60 -18.95
C ARG A 66 -47.94 9.66 -17.87
N LEU A 67 -48.31 9.23 -16.66
CA LEU A 67 -48.53 10.10 -15.51
C LEU A 67 -47.27 10.84 -15.07
N LEU A 68 -46.12 10.18 -15.10
CA LEU A 68 -44.86 10.73 -14.63
C LEU A 68 -44.05 11.48 -15.68
N LYS A 69 -44.49 11.47 -16.97
CA LYS A 69 -43.73 12.02 -18.12
C LYS A 69 -43.29 13.49 -17.95
N ARG A 70 -44.01 14.30 -17.18
CA ARG A 70 -43.71 15.73 -16.95
C ARG A 70 -43.33 16.03 -15.50
N LEU A 71 -43.18 15.01 -14.64
CA LEU A 71 -42.84 15.13 -13.24
C LEU A 71 -41.37 14.74 -13.01
N PRO A 72 -40.72 15.33 -12.02
CA PRO A 72 -39.38 14.90 -11.61
C PRO A 72 -39.44 13.58 -10.81
N ALA A 73 -40.11 12.57 -11.35
CA ALA A 73 -40.38 11.30 -10.72
C ALA A 73 -40.35 10.16 -11.74
N ARG A 74 -40.02 8.98 -11.29
CA ARG A 74 -40.07 7.75 -12.10
C ARG A 74 -40.66 6.60 -11.29
N ALA A 75 -41.33 5.68 -12.00
CA ALA A 75 -41.82 4.44 -11.39
C ALA A 75 -40.81 3.32 -11.56
N GLU A 76 -40.65 2.52 -10.54
CA GLU A 76 -39.83 1.31 -10.52
C GLU A 76 -40.72 0.14 -10.10
N GLN A 77 -40.72 -0.94 -10.88
CA GLN A 77 -41.41 -2.18 -10.53
C GLN A 77 -40.61 -2.94 -9.49
N VAL A 78 -41.17 -3.28 -8.35
CA VAL A 78 -40.53 -4.02 -7.26
C VAL A 78 -40.78 -5.51 -7.41
N ASP A 79 -42.00 -5.88 -7.78
CA ASP A 79 -42.40 -7.28 -8.07
C ASP A 79 -43.56 -7.28 -9.08
N ALA A 80 -44.19 -8.43 -9.33
CA ALA A 80 -45.25 -8.60 -10.35
C ALA A 80 -46.50 -7.71 -10.12
N VAL A 81 -46.74 -7.22 -8.90
CA VAL A 81 -47.95 -6.47 -8.51
C VAL A 81 -47.61 -5.21 -7.68
N THR A 82 -46.35 -4.85 -7.53
CA THR A 82 -45.91 -3.72 -6.68
C THR A 82 -45.01 -2.75 -7.45
N TRP A 83 -45.36 -1.48 -7.43
CA TRP A 83 -44.56 -0.36 -7.97
C TRP A 83 -44.24 0.65 -6.88
N ARG A 84 -43.10 1.32 -7.02
CA ARG A 84 -42.74 2.49 -6.21
C ARG A 84 -42.40 3.68 -7.10
N ILE A 85 -42.86 4.86 -6.69
CA ILE A 85 -42.52 6.12 -7.34
C ILE A 85 -41.44 6.82 -6.51
N VAL A 86 -40.32 7.14 -7.18
CA VAL A 86 -39.14 7.78 -6.59
C VAL A 86 -38.81 9.06 -7.35
N ALA A 87 -38.04 9.97 -6.73
CA ALA A 87 -37.62 11.21 -7.37
C ALA A 87 -36.72 10.92 -8.61
N GLY A 88 -37.04 11.59 -9.72
CA GLY A 88 -36.29 11.56 -10.98
C GLY A 88 -35.49 12.86 -11.17
N ARG A 89 -34.44 12.85 -11.95
CA ARG A 89 -33.64 14.04 -12.24
C ARG A 89 -34.44 15.04 -13.08
N ARG A 90 -34.51 16.32 -12.65
CA ARG A 90 -35.16 17.43 -13.33
C ARG A 90 -34.56 17.65 -14.72
N ILE A 91 -35.38 17.57 -15.77
CA ILE A 91 -35.02 17.98 -17.14
C ILE A 91 -35.49 19.40 -17.33
N GLU A 92 -34.56 20.36 -17.45
CA GLU A 92 -34.90 21.72 -17.93
C GLU A 92 -35.16 21.68 -19.44
N PRO A 93 -36.17 22.42 -19.95
CA PRO A 93 -36.44 22.45 -21.38
C PRO A 93 -35.39 23.31 -22.10
N ALA A 94 -34.51 22.69 -22.86
CA ALA A 94 -33.60 23.37 -23.79
C ALA A 94 -34.33 23.68 -25.09
N ALA A 95 -34.17 24.94 -25.54
CA ALA A 95 -34.65 25.44 -26.83
C ALA A 95 -33.97 24.65 -27.99
N ALA A 96 -34.80 24.37 -29.00
CA ALA A 96 -34.43 23.54 -30.14
C ALA A 96 -33.26 24.09 -30.94
N ARG A 97 -32.20 23.28 -31.09
CA ARG A 97 -31.28 23.21 -32.24
C ARG A 97 -30.99 21.76 -32.54
N HIS A 98 -31.27 21.38 -33.78
CA HIS A 98 -30.93 20.06 -34.31
C HIS A 98 -29.46 19.89 -34.46
N GLU A 99 -28.91 18.85 -33.79
CA GLU A 99 -27.67 18.17 -34.15
C GLU A 99 -27.77 16.69 -33.80
N PRO A 100 -27.12 15.78 -34.56
CA PRO A 100 -27.40 14.36 -34.50
C PRO A 100 -26.85 13.70 -33.24
N ALA A 101 -27.60 12.74 -32.72
CA ALA A 101 -27.27 11.98 -31.51
C ALA A 101 -26.00 11.15 -31.66
N MET A 102 -25.00 11.42 -30.83
CA MET A 102 -23.88 10.50 -30.59
C MET A 102 -24.21 9.49 -29.49
N PRO A 103 -23.73 8.25 -29.59
CA PRO A 103 -23.99 7.21 -28.60
C PRO A 103 -23.30 7.50 -27.26
N ARG A 104 -24.02 7.29 -26.17
CA ARG A 104 -23.47 7.40 -24.80
C ARG A 104 -22.49 6.27 -24.56
N THR A 105 -21.22 6.60 -24.35
CA THR A 105 -20.16 5.68 -23.97
C THR A 105 -20.27 5.29 -22.50
N PRO A 106 -20.16 4.01 -22.12
CA PRO A 106 -20.09 3.60 -20.73
C PRO A 106 -18.71 3.92 -20.14
N ALA A 107 -18.65 4.35 -18.88
CA ALA A 107 -17.41 4.55 -18.17
C ALA A 107 -16.65 3.22 -18.03
N SER A 108 -15.46 3.14 -18.62
CA SER A 108 -14.59 1.98 -18.55
C SER A 108 -13.60 2.12 -17.39
N SER A 109 -13.44 1.06 -16.60
CA SER A 109 -12.33 0.91 -15.67
C SER A 109 -11.05 0.60 -16.46
N SER A 110 -10.03 1.44 -16.37
CA SER A 110 -8.80 1.28 -17.14
C SER A 110 -7.63 0.82 -16.25
N VAL A 111 -6.88 -0.14 -16.73
CA VAL A 111 -5.56 -0.53 -16.20
C VAL A 111 -4.45 0.40 -16.72
N ALA A 112 -4.73 1.29 -17.65
CA ALA A 112 -3.80 2.31 -18.13
C ALA A 112 -3.90 3.62 -17.32
N PRO A 113 -2.82 4.40 -17.21
CA PRO A 113 -2.82 5.64 -16.47
C PRO A 113 -3.75 6.67 -17.11
N ARG A 114 -4.97 6.71 -16.61
CA ARG A 114 -5.90 7.79 -16.89
C ARG A 114 -5.77 8.79 -15.75
N ALA A 115 -5.38 10.00 -16.02
CA ALA A 115 -5.60 11.12 -15.12
C ALA A 115 -7.13 11.35 -15.05
N THR A 116 -7.85 10.43 -14.40
CA THR A 116 -9.26 10.63 -14.11
C THR A 116 -9.31 11.67 -13.00
N GLU A 117 -9.94 12.80 -13.29
CA GLU A 117 -10.41 13.73 -12.28
C GLU A 117 -11.37 12.94 -11.35
N VAL A 118 -10.80 12.24 -10.37
CA VAL A 118 -11.57 11.93 -9.16
C VAL A 118 -11.77 13.30 -8.53
N GLY A 119 -13.00 13.75 -8.49
CA GLY A 119 -13.34 14.98 -7.75
C GLY A 119 -12.80 14.81 -6.35
N ASP A 120 -11.72 15.52 -6.05
CA ASP A 120 -10.85 15.33 -4.88
C ASP A 120 -11.55 15.62 -3.54
N SER A 121 -12.81 16.07 -3.57
CA SER A 121 -13.65 16.33 -2.38
C SER A 121 -14.05 15.07 -1.62
N ASP A 122 -13.91 13.87 -2.21
CA ASP A 122 -14.38 12.62 -1.62
C ASP A 122 -13.27 11.58 -1.38
N ILE A 123 -12.00 12.03 -1.37
CA ILE A 123 -10.87 11.14 -1.02
C ILE A 123 -11.00 10.74 0.44
N ILE A 124 -11.16 9.44 0.68
CA ILE A 124 -11.28 8.83 2.00
C ILE A 124 -9.94 8.19 2.36
N VAL A 125 -9.38 8.53 3.52
CA VAL A 125 -8.27 7.81 4.13
C VAL A 125 -8.84 6.52 4.72
N SER A 126 -8.89 5.48 3.90
CA SER A 126 -9.48 4.20 4.34
C SER A 126 -8.64 3.50 5.39
N GLY A 127 -7.34 3.78 5.45
CA GLY A 127 -6.45 3.36 6.53
C GLY A 127 -6.74 3.96 7.90
N SER A 128 -7.59 4.98 8.02
CA SER A 128 -8.10 5.44 9.32
C SER A 128 -9.09 4.48 9.96
N LYS A 129 -9.51 3.41 9.25
CA LYS A 129 -10.54 2.42 9.63
C LYS A 129 -11.93 2.98 9.95
N THR A 130 -12.04 4.28 10.14
CA THR A 130 -13.31 5.01 10.28
C THR A 130 -13.79 5.60 8.95
N GLY A 131 -12.97 5.51 7.87
CA GLY A 131 -13.26 6.12 6.59
C GLY A 131 -13.24 7.65 6.65
N THR A 132 -12.36 8.22 7.47
CA THR A 132 -12.20 9.66 7.60
C THR A 132 -11.78 10.27 6.27
N ARG A 133 -12.44 11.37 5.86
CA ARG A 133 -12.03 12.11 4.67
C ARG A 133 -10.62 12.67 4.84
N PHE A 134 -9.86 12.67 3.75
CA PHE A 134 -8.47 13.15 3.74
C PHE A 134 -8.32 14.60 4.26
N ASP A 135 -9.28 15.44 3.93
CA ASP A 135 -9.33 16.84 4.36
C ASP A 135 -9.62 17.02 5.87
N ARG A 136 -10.08 15.97 6.55
CA ARG A 136 -10.41 15.98 8.00
C ARG A 136 -9.54 15.07 8.84
N TYR A 137 -8.61 14.35 8.20
CA TYR A 137 -7.69 13.48 8.93
C TYR A 137 -6.68 14.29 9.73
N ALA A 138 -6.69 14.15 11.05
CA ALA A 138 -5.75 14.82 11.95
C ALA A 138 -4.42 14.06 11.99
N GLY A 139 -3.59 14.23 10.99
CA GLY A 139 -2.30 13.56 10.81
C GLY A 139 -1.83 13.66 9.37
N THR A 140 -0.65 13.12 9.07
CA THR A 140 -0.11 13.07 7.73
C THR A 140 -0.45 11.74 7.06
N ALA A 141 -1.03 11.81 5.88
CA ALA A 141 -1.27 10.67 5.01
C ALA A 141 -0.97 11.07 3.57
N THR A 142 -0.46 10.15 2.78
CA THR A 142 -0.26 10.34 1.35
C THR A 142 -1.03 9.28 0.60
N MET A 143 -1.77 9.68 -0.43
CA MET A 143 -2.47 8.77 -1.32
C MET A 143 -1.92 8.91 -2.73
N LEU A 144 -1.45 7.80 -3.29
CA LEU A 144 -0.97 7.70 -4.65
C LEU A 144 -1.97 6.86 -5.45
N ALA A 145 -2.55 7.46 -6.49
CA ALA A 145 -3.45 6.73 -7.39
C ALA A 145 -2.69 5.64 -8.15
N GLY A 146 -3.27 4.45 -8.32
CA GLY A 146 -2.61 3.33 -8.99
C GLY A 146 -2.22 3.64 -10.44
N ASN A 147 -3.06 4.40 -11.14
CA ASN A 147 -2.79 4.86 -12.50
C ASN A 147 -1.71 5.95 -12.61
N SER A 148 -1.21 6.47 -11.50
CA SER A 148 -0.08 7.42 -11.49
C SER A 148 1.28 6.73 -11.60
N PHE A 149 1.34 5.40 -11.43
CA PHE A 149 2.56 4.61 -11.59
C PHE A 149 2.72 4.17 -13.05
N SER A 150 3.89 4.34 -13.63
CA SER A 150 4.25 3.72 -14.90
C SER A 150 4.31 2.19 -14.78
N LEU A 151 4.27 1.48 -15.89
CA LEU A 151 4.31 0.02 -15.89
C LEU A 151 5.57 -0.53 -15.19
N GLY A 152 6.74 0.04 -15.49
CA GLY A 152 7.98 -0.33 -14.81
C GLY A 152 7.97 -0.05 -13.31
N GLU A 153 7.40 1.09 -12.85
CA GLU A 153 7.25 1.38 -11.42
C GLU A 153 6.31 0.39 -10.71
N GLN A 154 5.22 -0.04 -11.36
CA GLN A 154 4.31 -1.04 -10.80
C GLN A 154 5.03 -2.36 -10.52
N GLY A 155 5.95 -2.77 -11.39
CA GLY A 155 6.77 -3.97 -11.22
C GLY A 155 7.74 -3.90 -10.04
N THR A 156 8.21 -2.69 -9.66
CA THR A 156 9.16 -2.54 -8.55
C THR A 156 8.51 -2.64 -7.16
N GLY A 157 7.17 -2.63 -7.06
CA GLY A 157 6.46 -2.74 -5.79
C GLY A 157 6.70 -1.51 -4.90
N THR A 158 7.02 -1.76 -3.62
CA THR A 158 7.26 -0.70 -2.61
C THR A 158 8.46 0.19 -2.91
N ASP A 159 9.43 -0.23 -3.74
CA ASP A 159 10.53 0.62 -4.19
C ASP A 159 10.04 1.84 -4.99
N ALA A 160 8.87 1.75 -5.65
CA ALA A 160 8.22 2.91 -6.28
C ALA A 160 7.84 3.99 -5.25
N LEU A 161 7.46 3.61 -4.03
CA LEU A 161 7.13 4.55 -2.95
C LEU A 161 8.41 5.26 -2.46
N VAL A 162 9.51 4.51 -2.35
CA VAL A 162 10.82 5.07 -1.99
C VAL A 162 11.24 6.14 -3.00
N GLN A 163 10.93 5.99 -4.28
CA GLN A 163 11.27 6.98 -5.30
C GLN A 163 10.36 8.23 -5.26
N ARG A 164 9.15 8.13 -4.75
CA ARG A 164 8.15 9.21 -4.81
C ARG A 164 8.02 10.02 -3.53
N LEU A 165 8.24 9.38 -2.36
CA LEU A 165 7.98 9.97 -1.04
C LEU A 165 9.30 10.25 -0.31
N PRO A 166 9.63 11.51 0.00
CA PRO A 166 10.89 11.84 0.68
C PRO A 166 10.94 11.34 2.13
N THR A 167 9.78 11.10 2.77
CA THR A 167 9.64 10.51 4.11
C THR A 167 9.88 9.00 4.14
N PHE A 168 9.89 8.36 2.94
CA PHE A 168 10.00 6.92 2.80
C PHE A 168 11.44 6.50 2.46
N GLY A 169 11.98 5.53 3.17
CA GLY A 169 13.31 4.99 2.99
C GLY A 169 13.34 3.47 2.97
N SER A 170 14.45 2.91 2.50
CA SER A 170 14.69 1.46 2.55
C SER A 170 16.19 1.15 2.68
N THR A 171 16.51 -0.12 2.85
CA THR A 171 17.88 -0.62 2.84
C THR A 171 18.47 -0.78 1.44
N HIS A 172 17.70 -0.58 0.38
CA HIS A 172 18.13 -0.66 -1.03
C HIS A 172 18.91 -1.94 -1.40
N LEU A 173 18.70 -3.04 -0.70
CA LEU A 173 19.37 -4.33 -0.98
C LEU A 173 18.79 -5.07 -2.18
N GLY A 174 17.67 -4.61 -2.69
CA GLY A 174 16.93 -5.19 -3.81
C GLY A 174 15.48 -5.54 -3.46
N SER A 175 14.66 -5.69 -4.49
CA SER A 175 13.24 -6.02 -4.35
C SER A 175 13.04 -7.30 -3.53
N GLY A 176 12.09 -7.29 -2.59
CA GLY A 176 11.82 -8.42 -1.68
C GLY A 176 12.88 -8.70 -0.62
N ARG A 177 13.94 -7.87 -0.55
CA ARG A 177 15.05 -7.98 0.41
C ARG A 177 15.15 -6.77 1.33
N ASN A 178 14.38 -5.74 1.06
CA ASN A 178 14.46 -4.46 1.76
C ASN A 178 13.78 -4.48 3.13
N LYS A 179 14.29 -3.67 4.06
CA LYS A 179 13.51 -3.13 5.19
C LYS A 179 12.99 -1.75 4.79
N LEU A 180 11.75 -1.46 5.15
CA LEU A 180 11.11 -0.18 4.88
C LEU A 180 11.12 0.70 6.12
N PHE A 181 11.26 2.01 5.91
CA PHE A 181 11.31 3.03 6.95
C PHE A 181 10.43 4.20 6.57
N ILE A 182 9.76 4.80 7.54
CA ILE A 182 8.96 6.01 7.36
C ILE A 182 9.37 7.03 8.42
N ARG A 183 9.50 8.31 8.04
CA ARG A 183 9.78 9.45 8.94
C ARG A 183 11.04 9.28 9.81
N GLY A 184 12.04 8.56 9.32
CA GLY A 184 13.25 8.35 10.08
C GLY A 184 13.15 7.31 11.21
N VAL A 185 12.05 6.57 11.31
CA VAL A 185 11.94 5.41 12.18
C VAL A 185 12.64 4.24 11.49
N ALA A 186 13.96 4.20 11.66
CA ALA A 186 14.83 3.20 11.05
C ALA A 186 15.69 2.56 12.13
N ASP A 187 15.56 1.25 12.30
CA ASP A 187 16.18 0.48 13.39
C ASP A 187 17.54 -0.07 13.01
N SER A 188 17.73 -0.51 11.78
CA SER A 188 18.90 -1.30 11.39
C SER A 188 19.13 -1.32 9.89
N SER A 189 20.33 -1.77 9.51
CA SER A 189 20.79 -1.93 8.12
C SER A 189 20.84 -3.39 7.67
N PHE A 190 20.36 -4.31 8.50
CA PHE A 190 20.38 -5.76 8.25
C PHE A 190 18.99 -6.35 8.48
N ASN A 191 18.74 -7.50 7.88
CA ASN A 191 17.56 -8.32 8.13
C ASN A 191 17.91 -9.42 9.13
N GLY A 192 17.36 -9.32 10.33
CA GLY A 192 17.44 -10.30 11.40
C GLY A 192 16.05 -10.68 11.88
N PRO A 193 15.93 -11.30 13.05
CA PRO A 193 14.65 -11.70 13.63
C PRO A 193 13.84 -10.54 14.25
N SER A 194 14.22 -9.28 14.03
CA SER A 194 13.42 -8.14 14.48
C SER A 194 12.22 -7.93 13.58
N GLN A 195 11.12 -7.49 14.18
CA GLN A 195 9.90 -7.19 13.44
C GLN A 195 10.07 -5.97 12.54
N ALA A 196 9.22 -5.88 11.51
CA ALA A 196 9.14 -4.70 10.66
C ALA A 196 8.72 -3.45 11.46
N VAL A 197 9.23 -2.27 11.09
CA VAL A 197 8.82 -0.98 11.66
C VAL A 197 7.69 -0.32 10.85
N VAL A 198 7.38 -0.86 9.66
CA VAL A 198 6.30 -0.42 8.77
C VAL A 198 5.33 -1.58 8.58
N GLY A 199 4.07 -1.34 8.92
CA GLY A 199 3.00 -2.30 8.67
C GLY A 199 2.54 -2.23 7.22
N GLU A 200 2.46 -3.36 6.53
CA GLU A 200 2.03 -3.44 5.14
C GLU A 200 0.72 -4.20 5.02
N TYR A 201 -0.20 -3.68 4.19
CA TYR A 201 -1.55 -4.22 4.04
C TYR A 201 -1.99 -4.26 2.58
N LEU A 202 -2.69 -5.32 2.19
CA LEU A 202 -3.45 -5.40 0.94
C LEU A 202 -4.94 -5.25 1.28
N GLY A 203 -5.52 -4.08 0.98
CA GLY A 203 -6.84 -3.75 1.51
C GLY A 203 -6.84 -3.76 3.04
N ASP A 204 -7.62 -4.66 3.63
CA ASP A 204 -7.75 -4.81 5.07
C ASP A 204 -6.95 -5.98 5.65
N VAL A 205 -6.18 -6.71 4.83
CA VAL A 205 -5.39 -7.87 5.27
C VAL A 205 -3.91 -7.54 5.42
N ARG A 206 -3.29 -8.02 6.47
CA ARG A 206 -1.89 -7.79 6.79
C ARG A 206 -0.99 -8.63 5.90
N LEU A 207 0.07 -8.02 5.34
CA LEU A 207 1.05 -8.65 4.46
C LEU A 207 2.30 -9.13 5.18
N ASN A 208 2.75 -8.40 6.20
CA ASN A 208 3.99 -8.69 6.91
C ASN A 208 3.82 -8.56 8.43
N TYR A 209 4.71 -9.22 9.16
CA TYR A 209 4.96 -9.00 10.58
C TYR A 209 6.46 -8.78 10.80
N ASN A 210 7.30 -9.61 10.18
CA ASN A 210 8.75 -9.52 10.18
C ASN A 210 9.26 -8.90 8.88
N ALA A 211 10.53 -8.49 8.85
CA ALA A 211 11.25 -8.15 7.63
C ALA A 211 11.73 -9.44 6.91
N PRO A 212 12.02 -9.40 5.61
CA PRO A 212 11.94 -8.25 4.73
C PRO A 212 10.54 -7.99 4.19
N ASP A 213 10.38 -6.80 3.59
CA ASP A 213 9.24 -6.41 2.77
C ASP A 213 8.99 -7.44 1.66
N PRO A 214 7.75 -7.97 1.49
CA PRO A 214 7.43 -8.87 0.40
C PRO A 214 7.49 -8.20 -0.99
N ALA A 215 7.58 -6.87 -1.07
CA ALA A 215 7.65 -6.06 -2.30
C ALA A 215 6.55 -6.43 -3.31
N ILE A 216 5.30 -6.54 -2.84
CA ILE A 216 4.15 -6.89 -3.67
C ILE A 216 4.04 -5.91 -4.84
N SER A 217 3.95 -6.46 -6.06
CA SER A 217 3.82 -5.66 -7.27
C SER A 217 2.52 -4.84 -7.28
N LEU A 218 2.63 -3.58 -7.74
CA LEU A 218 1.54 -2.59 -7.73
C LEU A 218 0.67 -2.63 -8.99
N TYR A 219 0.74 -3.72 -9.77
CA TYR A 219 -0.17 -3.90 -10.90
C TYR A 219 -1.61 -4.01 -10.41
N ASP A 220 -2.54 -3.39 -11.14
CA ASP A 220 -3.97 -3.46 -10.86
C ASP A 220 -4.35 -3.04 -9.44
N VAL A 221 -3.78 -1.93 -8.98
CA VAL A 221 -4.14 -1.28 -7.73
C VAL A 221 -4.89 0.02 -7.99
N ARG A 222 -5.88 0.30 -7.15
CA ARG A 222 -6.63 1.57 -7.20
C ARG A 222 -5.80 2.70 -6.62
N SER A 223 -5.17 2.45 -5.49
CA SER A 223 -4.34 3.42 -4.78
C SER A 223 -3.37 2.74 -3.83
N VAL A 224 -2.33 3.47 -3.46
CA VAL A 224 -1.47 3.16 -2.32
C VAL A 224 -1.61 4.30 -1.31
N GLU A 225 -1.98 3.95 -0.09
CA GLU A 225 -2.13 4.87 1.03
C GLU A 225 -0.92 4.68 1.97
N VAL A 226 -0.23 5.77 2.29
CA VAL A 226 0.84 5.79 3.29
C VAL A 226 0.37 6.66 4.45
N ILE A 227 0.22 6.06 5.63
CA ILE A 227 -0.12 6.75 6.87
C ILE A 227 1.16 6.86 7.68
N GLU A 228 1.58 8.08 7.94
CA GLU A 228 2.87 8.37 8.53
C GLU A 228 2.78 8.55 10.06
N GLY A 229 3.86 8.18 10.75
CA GLY A 229 3.93 8.13 12.20
C GLY A 229 3.29 6.88 12.82
N PRO A 230 3.44 6.65 14.14
CA PRO A 230 2.96 5.45 14.82
C PRO A 230 1.47 5.23 14.61
N GLN A 231 1.08 3.97 14.41
CA GLN A 231 -0.31 3.57 14.21
C GLN A 231 -0.71 2.43 15.16
N GLY A 232 -0.07 2.33 16.33
CA GLY A 232 -0.25 1.22 17.25
C GLY A 232 -1.68 1.02 17.71
N THR A 233 -2.43 2.09 17.99
CA THR A 233 -3.83 1.99 18.45
C THR A 233 -4.72 1.21 17.48
N LEU A 234 -4.63 1.49 16.18
CA LEU A 234 -5.49 0.83 15.19
C LEU A 234 -4.86 -0.40 14.55
N TYR A 235 -3.52 -0.46 14.44
CA TYR A 235 -2.83 -1.48 13.68
C TYR A 235 -1.97 -2.44 14.53
N GLY A 236 -1.71 -2.10 15.82
CA GLY A 236 -0.92 -2.92 16.74
C GLY A 236 0.56 -2.94 16.43
N ALA A 237 1.21 -4.04 16.77
CA ALA A 237 2.65 -4.21 16.62
C ALA A 237 3.13 -4.09 15.16
N GLY A 238 4.37 -3.57 14.97
CA GLY A 238 5.00 -3.42 13.65
C GLY A 238 4.54 -2.19 12.86
N ALA A 239 3.86 -1.22 13.47
CA ALA A 239 3.44 0.03 12.84
C ALA A 239 4.06 1.25 13.56
N LEU A 240 5.36 1.19 13.87
CA LEU A 240 6.11 2.26 14.56
C LEU A 240 6.34 3.47 13.68
N GLY A 241 6.80 3.27 12.44
CA GLY A 241 7.03 4.35 11.47
C GLY A 241 5.79 4.74 10.71
N GLY A 242 4.83 3.82 10.58
CA GLY A 242 3.61 4.03 9.83
C GLY A 242 3.07 2.78 9.17
N VAL A 243 2.12 2.97 8.28
CA VAL A 243 1.42 1.90 7.54
C VAL A 243 1.40 2.21 6.06
N VAL A 244 1.71 1.21 5.24
CA VAL A 244 1.47 1.19 3.80
C VAL A 244 0.27 0.31 3.50
N ARG A 245 -0.74 0.85 2.85
CA ARG A 245 -1.94 0.13 2.46
C ARG A 245 -2.11 0.14 0.96
N ILE A 246 -1.92 -1.01 0.33
CA ILE A 246 -2.14 -1.23 -1.10
C ILE A 246 -3.61 -1.56 -1.29
N VAL A 247 -4.36 -0.73 -1.99
CA VAL A 247 -5.80 -0.92 -2.25
C VAL A 247 -5.95 -1.50 -3.66
N PRO A 248 -6.28 -2.80 -3.81
CA PRO A 248 -6.46 -3.41 -5.12
C PRO A 248 -7.71 -2.89 -5.82
N GLU A 249 -7.74 -2.98 -7.16
CA GLU A 249 -8.98 -2.77 -7.90
C GLU A 249 -9.98 -3.87 -7.55
N PRO A 250 -11.24 -3.53 -7.24
CA PRO A 250 -12.26 -4.52 -6.89
C PRO A 250 -12.69 -5.33 -8.11
N VAL A 251 -13.20 -6.52 -7.85
CA VAL A 251 -13.88 -7.32 -8.87
C VAL A 251 -15.17 -6.64 -9.32
N ASP A 252 -15.32 -6.38 -10.61
CA ASP A 252 -16.59 -5.94 -11.18
C ASP A 252 -17.47 -7.17 -11.47
N VAL A 253 -18.53 -7.33 -10.69
CA VAL A 253 -19.48 -8.45 -10.83
C VAL A 253 -20.51 -8.23 -11.96
N ASN A 254 -20.45 -7.11 -12.69
CA ASN A 254 -21.40 -6.77 -13.75
C ASN A 254 -20.77 -6.73 -15.14
N ARG A 255 -19.47 -6.46 -15.25
CA ARG A 255 -18.79 -6.24 -16.54
C ARG A 255 -17.59 -7.14 -16.70
N ALA A 256 -17.44 -7.71 -17.87
CA ALA A 256 -16.20 -8.37 -18.30
C ALA A 256 -15.22 -7.30 -18.78
N SER A 257 -13.96 -7.47 -18.46
CA SER A 257 -12.87 -6.65 -18.98
C SER A 257 -11.56 -7.44 -19.00
N ALA A 258 -10.67 -7.09 -19.91
CA ALA A 258 -9.34 -7.65 -20.01
C ALA A 258 -8.33 -6.53 -20.29
N ALA A 259 -7.09 -6.69 -19.83
CA ALA A 259 -6.01 -5.80 -20.19
C ALA A 259 -4.70 -6.58 -20.32
N VAL A 260 -3.85 -6.10 -21.21
CA VAL A 260 -2.47 -6.60 -21.38
C VAL A 260 -1.53 -5.41 -21.48
N ALA A 261 -0.35 -5.54 -20.90
CA ALA A 261 0.71 -4.55 -21.04
C ALA A 261 2.06 -5.27 -21.18
N LEU A 262 2.89 -4.74 -22.06
CA LEU A 262 4.25 -5.22 -22.33
C LEU A 262 5.19 -4.03 -22.35
N ASP A 263 6.34 -4.17 -21.69
CA ASP A 263 7.40 -3.15 -21.65
C ASP A 263 8.75 -3.82 -21.89
N GLY A 264 9.61 -3.20 -22.70
CA GLY A 264 10.99 -3.61 -22.92
C GLY A 264 11.94 -2.53 -22.39
N ALA A 265 12.98 -2.93 -21.66
CA ALA A 265 13.94 -2.06 -21.01
C ALA A 265 15.37 -2.25 -21.53
N LEU A 266 16.08 -1.15 -21.72
CA LEU A 266 17.51 -1.11 -22.10
C LEU A 266 18.27 -0.29 -21.04
N THR A 267 19.11 -0.95 -20.26
CA THR A 267 19.91 -0.32 -19.20
C THR A 267 21.29 0.01 -19.73
N ALA A 268 21.77 1.25 -19.51
CA ALA A 268 23.12 1.66 -19.88
C ALA A 268 24.14 0.80 -19.10
N HIS A 269 25.11 0.24 -19.81
CA HIS A 269 26.10 -0.69 -19.22
C HIS A 269 25.50 -1.92 -18.52
N GLY A 270 24.33 -2.37 -18.97
CA GLY A 270 23.63 -3.50 -18.38
C GLY A 270 22.89 -4.32 -19.41
N ASP A 271 22.23 -5.37 -18.95
CA ASP A 271 21.40 -6.27 -19.74
C ASP A 271 20.03 -5.69 -20.04
N LYS A 272 19.35 -6.31 -21.00
CA LYS A 272 17.96 -6.02 -21.35
C LYS A 272 17.02 -6.49 -20.25
N GLY A 273 15.89 -5.81 -20.10
CA GLY A 273 14.80 -6.20 -19.22
C GLY A 273 13.44 -6.18 -19.94
N TYR A 274 12.41 -6.66 -19.28
CA TYR A 274 11.04 -6.57 -19.74
C TYR A 274 10.04 -6.71 -18.60
N ASP A 275 8.83 -6.17 -18.80
CA ASP A 275 7.64 -6.40 -17.98
C ASP A 275 6.52 -6.93 -18.88
N ALA A 276 5.80 -7.95 -18.43
CA ALA A 276 4.64 -8.51 -19.10
C ALA A 276 3.52 -8.72 -18.07
N VAL A 277 2.34 -8.17 -18.34
CA VAL A 277 1.19 -8.18 -17.43
C VAL A 277 -0.07 -8.54 -18.20
N GLY A 278 -0.89 -9.43 -17.64
CA GLY A 278 -2.21 -9.76 -18.13
C GLY A 278 -3.25 -9.72 -17.04
N LEU A 279 -4.40 -9.16 -17.33
CA LEU A 279 -5.53 -9.00 -16.43
C LEU A 279 -6.82 -9.50 -17.07
N LEU A 280 -7.65 -10.17 -16.28
CA LEU A 280 -8.98 -10.61 -16.68
C LEU A 280 -9.96 -10.42 -15.53
N ASN A 281 -11.10 -9.76 -15.81
CA ASN A 281 -12.23 -9.66 -14.91
C ASN A 281 -13.48 -10.26 -15.56
N LEU A 282 -14.12 -11.24 -14.91
CA LEU A 282 -15.28 -11.94 -15.43
C LEU A 282 -16.42 -11.93 -14.40
N PRO A 283 -17.60 -11.42 -14.76
CA PRO A 283 -18.83 -11.64 -14.00
C PRO A 283 -19.34 -13.07 -14.29
N LEU A 284 -19.18 -13.97 -13.31
CA LEU A 284 -19.64 -15.36 -13.42
C LEU A 284 -21.16 -15.46 -13.25
N VAL A 285 -21.72 -14.69 -12.33
CA VAL A 285 -23.15 -14.46 -12.13
C VAL A 285 -23.36 -12.95 -11.99
N PRO A 286 -23.93 -12.27 -13.00
CA PRO A 286 -24.07 -10.82 -12.99
C PRO A 286 -24.74 -10.30 -11.70
N GLY A 287 -24.12 -9.28 -11.12
CA GLY A 287 -24.53 -8.66 -9.86
C GLY A 287 -24.25 -9.47 -8.60
N ARG A 288 -23.74 -10.72 -8.71
CA ARG A 288 -23.58 -11.60 -7.55
C ARG A 288 -22.19 -12.22 -7.40
N LEU A 289 -21.63 -12.76 -8.47
CA LEU A 289 -20.37 -13.49 -8.41
C LEU A 289 -19.48 -13.06 -9.56
N GLY A 290 -18.25 -12.73 -9.28
CA GLY A 290 -17.25 -12.39 -10.26
C GLY A 290 -15.86 -12.84 -9.83
N VAL A 291 -14.97 -12.94 -10.78
CA VAL A 291 -13.55 -13.26 -10.57
C VAL A 291 -12.68 -12.24 -11.29
N ARG A 292 -11.60 -11.82 -10.64
CA ARG A 292 -10.55 -10.98 -11.23
C ARG A 292 -9.22 -11.66 -11.04
N VAL A 293 -8.48 -11.83 -12.14
CA VAL A 293 -7.19 -12.52 -12.16
C VAL A 293 -6.16 -11.63 -12.83
N LEU A 294 -5.02 -11.50 -12.20
CA LEU A 294 -3.83 -10.80 -12.68
C LEU A 294 -2.68 -11.80 -12.72
N GLY A 295 -1.88 -11.80 -13.78
CA GLY A 295 -0.61 -12.48 -13.87
C GLY A 295 0.46 -11.57 -14.45
N PHE A 296 1.70 -11.70 -13.97
CA PHE A 296 2.81 -10.87 -14.46
C PHE A 296 4.14 -11.61 -14.41
N ARG A 297 5.06 -11.16 -15.26
CA ARG A 297 6.45 -11.55 -15.26
C ARG A 297 7.34 -10.36 -15.58
N THR A 298 8.37 -10.14 -14.77
CA THR A 298 9.32 -9.04 -14.88
C THR A 298 10.74 -9.58 -14.90
N LEU A 299 11.55 -9.05 -15.78
CA LEU A 299 12.99 -9.24 -15.80
C LEU A 299 13.69 -7.89 -15.69
N GLU A 300 14.42 -7.68 -14.62
CA GLU A 300 15.34 -6.56 -14.49
C GLU A 300 16.75 -7.02 -14.89
N GLY A 301 17.29 -6.49 -16.00
CA GLY A 301 18.63 -6.80 -16.46
C GLY A 301 19.70 -6.42 -15.43
N GLY A 302 20.74 -7.25 -15.29
CA GLY A 302 21.89 -6.96 -14.44
C GLY A 302 22.73 -5.79 -14.98
N TYR A 303 23.52 -5.17 -14.10
CA TYR A 303 24.38 -4.03 -14.44
C TYR A 303 25.63 -3.94 -13.52
N ILE A 304 25.85 -4.91 -12.65
CA ILE A 304 27.04 -5.00 -11.80
C ILE A 304 27.97 -6.08 -12.36
N ASP A 305 29.24 -5.74 -12.54
CA ASP A 305 30.27 -6.68 -12.96
C ASP A 305 30.97 -7.31 -11.76
N ASP A 306 31.31 -8.57 -11.85
CA ASP A 306 32.14 -9.27 -10.87
C ASP A 306 33.49 -9.68 -11.47
N SER A 307 34.49 -8.84 -11.28
CA SER A 307 35.84 -9.07 -11.80
C SER A 307 36.55 -10.24 -11.10
N GLY A 308 36.16 -10.63 -9.89
CA GLY A 308 36.70 -11.79 -9.19
C GLY A 308 36.31 -13.12 -9.84
N ARG A 309 35.17 -13.16 -10.48
CA ARG A 309 34.66 -14.33 -11.24
C ARG A 309 34.76 -14.14 -12.76
N GLY A 310 35.15 -12.97 -13.24
CA GLY A 310 35.24 -12.66 -14.67
C GLY A 310 33.84 -12.60 -15.36
N LEU A 311 32.80 -12.18 -14.64
CA LEU A 311 31.43 -12.15 -15.11
C LEU A 311 30.91 -10.71 -15.19
N ALA A 312 30.12 -10.41 -16.22
CA ALA A 312 29.43 -9.13 -16.38
C ALA A 312 27.97 -9.25 -16.01
N ASN A 313 27.38 -8.12 -15.57
CA ASN A 313 25.95 -7.94 -15.32
C ASN A 313 25.32 -9.01 -14.39
N VAL A 314 26.02 -9.37 -13.31
CA VAL A 314 25.69 -10.55 -12.49
C VAL A 314 24.40 -10.40 -11.68
N ASN A 315 23.90 -9.18 -11.45
CA ASN A 315 22.82 -8.88 -10.51
C ASN A 315 21.42 -8.80 -11.16
N ARG A 316 21.14 -9.71 -12.08
CA ARG A 316 19.82 -9.84 -12.72
C ARG A 316 18.77 -10.22 -11.68
N THR A 317 17.55 -9.67 -11.83
CA THR A 317 16.43 -10.00 -10.95
C THR A 317 15.22 -10.45 -11.79
N HIS A 318 14.66 -11.59 -11.45
CA HIS A 318 13.40 -12.12 -11.98
C HIS A 318 12.31 -11.90 -10.93
N LYS A 319 11.12 -11.52 -11.39
CA LYS A 319 9.92 -11.47 -10.56
C LYS A 319 8.74 -11.98 -11.38
N ASP A 320 8.07 -12.98 -10.87
CA ASP A 320 6.82 -13.47 -11.44
C ASP A 320 5.79 -13.71 -10.34
N GLY A 321 4.52 -13.67 -10.73
CA GLY A 321 3.45 -13.85 -9.77
C GLY A 321 2.08 -13.53 -10.33
N GLY A 322 1.13 -13.55 -9.43
CA GLY A 322 -0.25 -13.26 -9.76
C GLY A 322 -1.12 -12.99 -8.55
N ARG A 323 -2.30 -12.50 -8.84
CA ARG A 323 -3.37 -12.28 -7.87
C ARG A 323 -4.69 -12.74 -8.45
N ALA A 324 -5.46 -13.52 -7.68
CA ALA A 324 -6.81 -13.91 -8.02
C ALA A 324 -7.77 -13.53 -6.88
N THR A 325 -8.90 -12.92 -7.22
CA THR A 325 -9.94 -12.57 -6.25
C THR A 325 -11.29 -13.03 -6.76
N LEU A 326 -11.99 -13.83 -5.95
CA LEU A 326 -13.37 -14.24 -6.15
C LEU A 326 -14.26 -13.38 -5.26
N ALA A 327 -15.16 -12.61 -5.87
CA ALA A 327 -16.08 -11.72 -5.19
C ALA A 327 -17.49 -12.28 -5.20
N PHE A 328 -18.10 -12.45 -4.02
CA PHE A 328 -19.47 -12.87 -3.85
C PHE A 328 -20.28 -11.78 -3.14
N ARG A 329 -21.44 -11.42 -3.70
CA ARG A 329 -22.29 -10.29 -3.30
C ARG A 329 -23.72 -10.75 -2.98
N PRO A 330 -23.95 -11.51 -1.87
CA PRO A 330 -25.27 -11.96 -1.48
C PRO A 330 -26.04 -10.82 -0.77
N GLY A 331 -26.84 -10.07 -1.52
CA GLY A 331 -27.56 -8.90 -1.00
C GLY A 331 -26.60 -7.77 -0.60
N ALA A 332 -26.65 -7.36 0.67
CA ALA A 332 -25.80 -6.28 1.20
C ALA A 332 -24.40 -6.76 1.69
N TRP A 333 -24.11 -8.04 1.62
CA TRP A 333 -22.81 -8.58 2.01
C TRP A 333 -21.80 -8.48 0.87
N ARG A 334 -20.56 -8.20 1.22
CA ARG A 334 -19.38 -8.28 0.35
C ARG A 334 -18.46 -9.35 0.91
N ILE A 335 -18.23 -10.39 0.14
CA ILE A 335 -17.34 -11.50 0.51
C ILE A 335 -16.30 -11.61 -0.60
N ASP A 336 -15.04 -11.41 -0.27
CA ASP A 336 -13.90 -11.48 -1.18
C ASP A 336 -12.93 -12.55 -0.67
N LEU A 337 -12.72 -13.59 -1.48
CA LEU A 337 -11.71 -14.62 -1.27
C LEU A 337 -10.57 -14.37 -2.25
N GLY A 338 -9.36 -14.17 -1.75
CA GLY A 338 -8.21 -13.82 -2.57
C GLY A 338 -7.00 -14.70 -2.34
N LEU A 339 -6.19 -14.82 -3.38
CA LEU A 339 -4.89 -15.47 -3.41
C LEU A 339 -3.88 -14.55 -4.07
N VAL A 340 -2.71 -14.40 -3.48
CA VAL A 340 -1.55 -13.72 -4.07
C VAL A 340 -0.37 -14.66 -3.99
N GLU A 341 0.31 -14.85 -5.11
CA GLU A 341 1.59 -15.56 -5.20
C GLU A 341 2.60 -14.67 -5.89
N GLN A 342 3.81 -14.58 -5.35
CA GLN A 342 4.91 -13.85 -5.96
C GLN A 342 6.23 -14.51 -5.63
N ASN A 343 7.05 -14.74 -6.64
CA ASN A 343 8.43 -15.18 -6.51
C ASN A 343 9.36 -14.07 -6.98
N ILE A 344 10.44 -13.81 -6.23
CA ILE A 344 11.50 -12.85 -6.57
C ILE A 344 12.83 -13.58 -6.45
N GLN A 345 13.59 -13.62 -7.55
CA GLN A 345 14.89 -14.24 -7.63
C GLN A 345 15.92 -13.25 -8.15
N ALA A 346 16.96 -12.98 -7.36
CA ALA A 346 18.11 -12.21 -7.80
C ALA A 346 19.31 -13.16 -7.96
N ASP A 347 19.94 -13.12 -9.12
CA ASP A 347 21.11 -13.99 -9.41
C ASP A 347 22.28 -13.65 -8.51
N ASP A 348 22.38 -12.38 -8.07
CA ASP A 348 23.50 -11.90 -7.25
C ASP A 348 23.16 -10.56 -6.52
N GLY A 349 24.06 -10.15 -5.59
CA GLY A 349 23.88 -8.95 -4.78
C GLY A 349 23.93 -7.63 -5.57
N GLN A 350 23.13 -6.65 -5.17
CA GLN A 350 22.93 -5.36 -5.82
C GLN A 350 23.97 -4.29 -5.42
N TYR A 351 25.25 -4.63 -5.25
CA TYR A 351 26.25 -3.70 -4.76
C TYR A 351 27.54 -3.72 -5.58
N ALA A 352 28.28 -2.60 -5.54
CA ALA A 352 29.59 -2.42 -6.12
C ALA A 352 30.61 -2.04 -5.05
N ARG A 353 31.91 -1.99 -5.39
CA ARG A 353 33.01 -1.61 -4.49
C ARG A 353 33.73 -0.37 -4.98
N ARG A 354 33.96 0.59 -4.08
CA ARG A 354 34.76 1.79 -4.35
C ARG A 354 36.22 1.39 -4.59
N GLY A 355 36.90 2.08 -5.52
CA GLY A 355 38.28 1.83 -5.89
C GLY A 355 38.50 0.75 -6.96
N LEU A 356 37.41 0.19 -7.50
CA LEU A 356 37.35 -0.61 -8.72
C LEU A 356 36.77 0.21 -9.88
N ALA A 357 36.70 -0.38 -11.07
CA ALA A 357 35.94 0.21 -12.18
C ALA A 357 34.50 0.50 -11.76
N PRO A 358 33.81 1.47 -12.39
CA PRO A 358 32.42 1.75 -12.08
C PRO A 358 31.55 0.49 -12.13
N LEU A 359 30.58 0.37 -11.21
CA LEU A 359 29.65 -0.74 -11.12
C LEU A 359 30.31 -2.13 -11.01
N THR A 360 31.52 -2.19 -10.44
CA THR A 360 32.30 -3.43 -10.34
C THR A 360 32.50 -3.83 -8.88
N ARG A 361 32.50 -5.12 -8.64
CA ARG A 361 32.92 -5.77 -7.38
C ARG A 361 33.86 -6.92 -7.64
N THR A 362 34.36 -7.53 -6.55
CA THR A 362 35.32 -8.65 -6.60
C THR A 362 34.88 -9.65 -5.56
N ASP A 363 34.17 -10.69 -5.92
CA ASP A 363 33.69 -11.75 -5.05
C ASP A 363 34.12 -13.11 -5.59
N ARG A 364 34.15 -14.12 -4.74
CA ARG A 364 34.60 -15.47 -5.10
C ARG A 364 33.44 -16.44 -5.30
N VAL A 365 32.26 -16.08 -4.82
CA VAL A 365 31.02 -16.87 -4.97
C VAL A 365 29.85 -15.98 -5.40
N ALA A 366 28.89 -16.57 -6.09
CA ALA A 366 27.60 -15.92 -6.36
C ALA A 366 26.83 -15.71 -5.05
N GLN A 367 26.06 -14.62 -4.97
CA GLN A 367 25.27 -14.25 -3.80
C GLN A 367 23.78 -14.15 -4.18
N PRO A 368 23.15 -15.28 -4.57
CA PRO A 368 21.76 -15.30 -4.96
C PRO A 368 20.85 -14.95 -3.79
N PHE A 369 19.66 -14.50 -4.15
CA PHE A 369 18.59 -14.19 -3.23
C PHE A 369 17.26 -14.68 -3.81
N ASP A 370 16.45 -15.33 -2.96
CA ASP A 370 15.12 -15.82 -3.30
C ASP A 370 14.11 -15.36 -2.24
N ASN A 371 12.91 -14.95 -2.68
CA ASN A 371 11.78 -14.63 -1.82
C ASN A 371 10.49 -15.18 -2.45
N ASP A 372 10.01 -16.30 -1.90
CA ASP A 372 8.72 -16.89 -2.24
C ASP A 372 7.65 -16.38 -1.29
N TYR A 373 6.60 -15.78 -1.80
CA TYR A 373 5.52 -15.21 -1.03
C TYR A 373 4.15 -15.74 -1.48
N LEU A 374 3.39 -16.26 -0.51
CA LEU A 374 2.02 -16.72 -0.71
C LEU A 374 1.11 -16.08 0.32
N LEU A 375 0.03 -15.45 -0.12
CA LEU A 375 -1.06 -14.92 0.72
C LEU A 375 -2.38 -15.52 0.29
N ALA A 376 -3.11 -16.12 1.22
CA ALA A 376 -4.53 -16.44 1.07
C ALA A 376 -5.35 -15.60 2.04
N HIS A 377 -6.45 -15.00 1.58
CA HIS A 377 -7.24 -14.13 2.44
C HIS A 377 -8.75 -14.22 2.19
N LEU A 378 -9.51 -13.92 3.24
CA LEU A 378 -10.97 -13.79 3.21
C LEU A 378 -11.36 -12.47 3.85
N THR A 379 -12.10 -11.64 3.13
CA THR A 379 -12.70 -10.42 3.67
C THR A 379 -14.22 -10.51 3.58
N VAL A 380 -14.89 -10.31 4.70
CA VAL A 380 -16.35 -10.25 4.81
C VAL A 380 -16.73 -8.87 5.29
N ALA A 381 -17.55 -8.16 4.54
CA ALA A 381 -17.98 -6.82 4.90
C ALA A 381 -19.48 -6.61 4.65
N ARG A 382 -20.07 -5.72 5.42
CA ARG A 382 -21.45 -5.29 5.26
C ARG A 382 -21.63 -3.86 5.75
N ASP A 383 -22.42 -3.08 4.99
CA ASP A 383 -22.79 -1.72 5.37
C ASP A 383 -24.27 -1.66 5.78
N TRP A 384 -24.55 -0.94 6.86
CA TRP A 384 -25.88 -0.60 7.36
C TRP A 384 -26.01 0.94 7.45
N GLY A 385 -26.20 1.58 6.31
CA GLY A 385 -26.21 3.03 6.24
C GLY A 385 -24.85 3.64 6.60
N ARG A 386 -24.71 4.19 7.81
CA ARG A 386 -23.46 4.80 8.29
C ARG A 386 -22.57 3.85 9.09
N THR A 387 -23.03 2.65 9.37
CA THR A 387 -22.28 1.65 10.14
C THR A 387 -21.77 0.58 9.20
N SER A 388 -20.50 0.24 9.32
CA SER A 388 -19.82 -0.77 8.52
C SER A 388 -19.23 -1.85 9.41
N PHE A 389 -19.45 -3.11 9.03
CA PHE A 389 -18.77 -4.28 9.58
C PHE A 389 -17.74 -4.78 8.59
N VAL A 390 -16.55 -5.10 9.08
CA VAL A 390 -15.48 -5.74 8.30
C VAL A 390 -14.83 -6.81 9.16
N SER A 391 -14.68 -8.00 8.58
CA SER A 391 -13.82 -9.07 9.14
C SER A 391 -12.87 -9.51 8.04
N ALA A 392 -11.57 -9.39 8.29
CA ALA A 392 -10.50 -9.73 7.36
C ALA A 392 -9.57 -10.75 7.99
N SER A 393 -9.41 -11.90 7.33
CA SER A 393 -8.50 -12.98 7.74
C SER A 393 -7.46 -13.19 6.65
N ALA A 394 -6.21 -13.41 7.05
CA ALA A 394 -5.10 -13.69 6.13
C ALA A 394 -4.23 -14.82 6.67
N PHE A 395 -3.71 -15.61 5.75
CA PHE A 395 -2.61 -16.54 5.98
C PHE A 395 -1.50 -16.21 5.00
N VAL A 396 -0.32 -15.91 5.51
CA VAL A 396 0.88 -15.63 4.73
C VAL A 396 1.90 -16.73 4.97
N ARG A 397 2.54 -17.18 3.89
CA ARG A 397 3.77 -17.96 3.95
C ARG A 397 4.82 -17.24 3.14
N GLN A 398 5.95 -16.94 3.77
CA GLN A 398 7.09 -16.32 3.11
C GLN A 398 8.34 -17.15 3.38
N ARG A 399 9.11 -17.44 2.30
CA ARG A 399 10.40 -18.09 2.39
C ARG A 399 11.43 -17.17 1.77
N VAL A 400 12.44 -16.82 2.54
CA VAL A 400 13.53 -15.94 2.12
C VAL A 400 14.84 -16.69 2.25
N GLU A 401 15.60 -16.78 1.15
CA GLU A 401 16.93 -17.39 1.13
C GLU A 401 17.95 -16.38 0.62
N SER A 402 19.07 -16.28 1.31
CA SER A 402 20.16 -15.35 1.00
C SER A 402 21.50 -16.02 1.13
N ARG A 403 22.36 -15.85 0.15
CA ARG A 403 23.77 -16.26 0.22
C ARG A 403 24.67 -15.04 0.20
N PHE A 404 25.77 -15.13 0.94
CA PHE A 404 26.85 -14.14 0.95
C PHE A 404 28.21 -14.80 0.78
N ASP A 405 29.13 -14.09 0.14
CA ASP A 405 30.54 -14.45 0.11
C ASP A 405 31.17 -14.22 1.52
N PHE A 406 31.51 -15.31 2.18
CA PHE A 406 32.16 -15.33 3.50
C PHE A 406 33.63 -15.70 3.40
N THR A 407 34.23 -15.55 2.22
CA THR A 407 35.63 -15.94 1.98
C THR A 407 36.63 -14.98 2.68
N PRO A 408 37.40 -15.43 3.68
CA PRO A 408 38.45 -14.61 4.29
C PRO A 408 39.52 -14.20 3.27
N ASN A 409 40.09 -13.03 3.46
CA ASN A 409 41.20 -12.59 2.63
C ASN A 409 42.37 -13.60 2.68
N GLY A 410 42.87 -14.00 1.50
CA GLY A 410 43.96 -14.97 1.38
C GLY A 410 43.55 -16.44 1.55
N ALA A 411 42.27 -16.76 1.77
CA ALA A 411 41.80 -18.13 1.85
C ALA A 411 41.97 -18.85 0.50
N ALA A 412 42.47 -20.10 0.52
CA ALA A 412 42.63 -20.90 -0.70
C ALA A 412 41.28 -21.23 -1.34
N ASN A 413 40.29 -21.65 -0.54
CA ASN A 413 38.95 -22.05 -1.01
C ASN A 413 37.91 -21.00 -0.69
N PRO A 414 36.91 -20.80 -1.59
CA PRO A 414 35.78 -19.92 -1.34
C PRO A 414 34.90 -20.43 -0.19
N ARG A 415 34.27 -19.54 0.55
CA ARG A 415 33.33 -19.85 1.64
C ARG A 415 32.08 -19.08 1.49
N ILE A 416 30.99 -19.69 1.92
CA ILE A 416 29.63 -19.11 1.91
C ILE A 416 29.09 -18.95 3.32
N TYR A 417 28.19 -18.00 3.46
CA TYR A 417 27.22 -17.88 4.52
C TYR A 417 25.84 -17.90 3.89
N ASP A 418 25.04 -18.91 4.22
CA ASP A 418 23.65 -19.04 3.80
C ASP A 418 22.72 -18.73 4.96
N GLN A 419 21.67 -17.97 4.70
CA GLN A 419 20.62 -17.67 5.65
C GLN A 419 19.28 -17.98 5.01
N GLY A 420 18.49 -18.85 5.68
CA GLY A 420 17.11 -19.15 5.32
C GLY A 420 16.17 -18.62 6.39
N ASN A 421 15.10 -17.94 5.98
CA ASN A 421 14.05 -17.48 6.87
C ASN A 421 12.67 -17.97 6.36
N HIS A 422 11.94 -18.71 7.21
CA HIS A 422 10.60 -19.19 6.95
C HIS A 422 9.62 -18.54 7.90
N ILE A 423 8.64 -17.85 7.36
CA ILE A 423 7.62 -17.11 8.09
C ILE A 423 6.26 -17.68 7.72
N ASP A 424 5.50 -18.13 8.71
CA ASP A 424 4.09 -18.46 8.62
C ASP A 424 3.31 -17.48 9.52
N LEU A 425 2.49 -16.62 8.91
CA LEU A 425 1.70 -15.60 9.62
C LEU A 425 0.22 -15.85 9.39
N PHE A 426 -0.54 -15.96 10.47
CA PHE A 426 -1.99 -15.85 10.46
C PHE A 426 -2.43 -14.56 11.12
N SER A 427 -3.37 -13.84 10.51
CA SER A 427 -3.97 -12.66 11.11
C SER A 427 -5.48 -12.61 10.86
N ASN A 428 -6.22 -12.14 11.86
CA ASN A 428 -7.63 -11.77 11.72
C ASN A 428 -7.85 -10.44 12.40
N GLU A 429 -8.62 -9.59 11.75
CA GLU A 429 -9.17 -8.38 12.35
C GLU A 429 -10.68 -8.33 12.07
N THR A 430 -11.46 -8.11 13.11
CA THR A 430 -12.90 -7.90 12.99
C THR A 430 -13.26 -6.59 13.67
N ARG A 431 -13.94 -5.70 12.91
CA ARG A 431 -14.28 -4.38 13.40
C ARG A 431 -15.68 -3.95 12.97
N LEU A 432 -16.25 -3.10 13.80
CA LEU A 432 -17.46 -2.34 13.54
C LEU A 432 -17.08 -0.86 13.59
N SER A 433 -17.48 -0.10 12.59
CA SER A 433 -17.20 1.33 12.53
C SER A 433 -18.42 2.12 12.11
N ARG A 434 -18.49 3.37 12.53
CA ARG A 434 -19.50 4.33 12.09
C ARG A 434 -18.83 5.62 11.66
N GLN A 435 -19.25 6.10 10.51
CA GLN A 435 -18.78 7.36 9.95
C GLN A 435 -19.94 8.35 9.91
N ASP A 436 -19.70 9.54 10.43
CA ASP A 436 -20.57 10.69 10.28
C ASP A 436 -19.96 11.77 9.37
N SER A 437 -20.81 12.54 8.68
CA SER A 437 -20.37 13.51 7.65
C SER A 437 -19.53 14.68 8.17
N ASP A 438 -19.53 14.90 9.46
CA ASP A 438 -18.90 16.05 10.14
C ASP A 438 -17.58 15.70 10.87
N GLY A 439 -16.97 14.57 10.54
CA GLY A 439 -15.71 14.10 11.13
C GLY A 439 -15.88 13.37 12.46
N ARG A 440 -17.12 13.25 12.96
CA ARG A 440 -17.43 12.33 14.07
C ARG A 440 -17.51 10.92 13.53
N GLY A 441 -17.07 9.99 14.32
CA GLY A 441 -17.14 8.59 13.98
C GLY A 441 -16.55 7.77 15.11
N TRP A 442 -16.72 6.47 15.04
CA TRP A 442 -16.07 5.56 15.96
C TRP A 442 -15.75 4.23 15.27
N VAL A 443 -14.74 3.57 15.78
CA VAL A 443 -14.41 2.19 15.44
C VAL A 443 -14.16 1.42 16.73
N ILE A 444 -14.63 0.19 16.78
CA ILE A 444 -14.29 -0.80 17.79
C ILE A 444 -13.96 -2.11 17.09
N GLY A 445 -12.94 -2.80 17.55
CA GLY A 445 -12.54 -4.05 16.93
C GLY A 445 -11.70 -4.94 17.85
N ALA A 446 -11.52 -6.15 17.35
CA ALA A 446 -10.63 -7.15 17.93
C ALA A 446 -9.69 -7.66 16.85
N SER A 447 -8.47 -7.99 17.24
CA SER A 447 -7.50 -8.64 16.35
C SER A 447 -6.83 -9.83 17.02
N LEU A 448 -6.50 -10.81 16.18
CA LEU A 448 -5.70 -12.00 16.54
C LEU A 448 -4.59 -12.13 15.52
N LEU A 449 -3.38 -12.36 15.98
CA LEU A 449 -2.22 -12.62 15.14
C LEU A 449 -1.44 -13.80 15.70
N HIS A 450 -0.97 -14.68 14.82
CA HIS A 450 -0.03 -15.73 15.14
C HIS A 450 1.07 -15.76 14.09
N ASP A 451 2.28 -15.47 14.51
CA ASP A 451 3.48 -15.50 13.66
C ASP A 451 4.43 -16.57 14.12
N ARG A 452 5.01 -17.27 13.17
CA ARG A 452 6.06 -18.25 13.41
C ARG A 452 7.20 -18.04 12.42
N GLU A 453 8.32 -17.60 12.95
CA GLU A 453 9.55 -17.44 12.20
C GLU A 453 10.55 -18.55 12.53
N LYS A 454 11.19 -19.12 11.48
CA LYS A 454 12.32 -20.05 11.61
C LYS A 454 13.49 -19.50 10.83
N LEU A 455 14.53 -19.11 11.54
CA LEU A 455 15.78 -18.61 10.99
C LEU A 455 16.85 -19.68 11.05
N THR A 456 17.43 -20.05 9.90
CA THR A 456 18.54 -21.00 9.79
C THR A 456 19.76 -20.31 9.20
N ARG A 457 20.96 -20.75 9.60
CA ARG A 457 22.22 -20.21 9.13
C ARG A 457 23.24 -21.31 8.91
N GLU A 458 23.94 -21.25 7.79
CA GLU A 458 24.98 -22.20 7.42
C GLU A 458 26.24 -21.47 6.96
N VAL A 459 27.43 -22.02 7.28
CA VAL A 459 28.72 -21.45 6.88
C VAL A 459 29.66 -22.56 6.41
N GLY A 460 30.59 -22.27 5.52
CA GLY A 460 31.60 -23.22 5.12
C GLY A 460 31.91 -23.23 3.64
N LEU A 461 32.35 -24.38 3.15
CA LEU A 461 32.56 -24.57 1.71
C LEU A 461 31.21 -24.65 1.00
N PRO A 462 31.10 -24.16 -0.21
CA PRO A 462 29.84 -24.25 -0.99
C PRO A 462 29.31 -25.70 -1.15
N THR A 463 30.25 -26.67 -1.17
CA THR A 463 29.91 -28.11 -1.33
C THR A 463 29.63 -28.83 -0.01
N ALA A 464 30.00 -28.24 1.13
CA ALA A 464 29.85 -28.82 2.46
C ALA A 464 29.58 -27.72 3.49
N PRO A 465 28.45 -27.00 3.44
CA PRO A 465 28.10 -26.01 4.45
C PRO A 465 27.80 -26.69 5.78
N VAL A 466 28.16 -26.04 6.87
CA VAL A 466 27.91 -26.52 8.23
C VAL A 466 26.88 -25.59 8.87
N ARG A 467 25.80 -26.17 9.39
CA ARG A 467 24.78 -25.43 10.11
C ARG A 467 25.37 -24.85 11.39
N ILE A 468 25.22 -23.56 11.57
CA ILE A 468 25.39 -22.89 12.83
C ILE A 468 24.04 -22.82 13.55
N LEU A 469 23.92 -22.15 14.67
CA LEU A 469 22.70 -22.15 15.45
C LEU A 469 21.51 -21.47 14.72
N GLY A 470 20.43 -22.21 14.55
CA GLY A 470 19.12 -21.71 14.09
C GLY A 470 18.19 -21.34 15.24
N LEU A 471 17.20 -20.52 14.96
CA LEU A 471 16.15 -20.07 15.92
C LEU A 471 14.76 -20.29 15.37
N SER A 472 13.80 -20.56 16.27
CA SER A 472 12.36 -20.38 16.01
C SER A 472 11.81 -19.38 17.00
N ASN A 473 11.24 -18.28 16.51
CA ASN A 473 10.45 -17.34 17.26
C ASN A 473 8.97 -17.54 16.92
N GLN A 474 8.10 -17.53 17.92
CA GLN A 474 6.66 -17.58 17.75
C GLN A 474 6.04 -16.48 18.60
N VAL A 475 5.11 -15.76 18.01
CA VAL A 475 4.35 -14.71 18.70
C VAL A 475 2.87 -14.95 18.46
N THR A 476 2.09 -14.90 19.52
CA THR A 476 0.63 -14.91 19.43
C THR A 476 0.11 -13.66 20.13
N GLU A 477 -0.55 -12.79 19.37
CA GLU A 477 -1.11 -11.53 19.86
C GLU A 477 -2.62 -11.57 19.81
N GLY A 478 -3.25 -11.09 20.88
CA GLY A 478 -4.68 -10.81 20.95
C GLY A 478 -4.90 -9.38 21.42
N ALA A 479 -5.80 -8.65 20.77
CA ALA A 479 -6.05 -7.27 21.17
C ALA A 479 -7.50 -6.85 20.97
N LEU A 480 -7.93 -5.90 21.84
CA LEU A 480 -9.13 -5.09 21.67
C LEU A 480 -8.72 -3.64 21.45
N PHE A 481 -9.36 -2.98 20.48
CA PHE A 481 -9.07 -1.59 20.18
C PHE A 481 -10.33 -0.80 19.88
N GLY A 482 -10.25 0.50 20.05
CA GLY A 482 -11.32 1.40 19.66
C GLY A 482 -10.83 2.85 19.59
N GLU A 483 -11.52 3.61 18.78
CA GLU A 483 -11.30 5.05 18.64
C GLU A 483 -12.64 5.73 18.42
N ALA A 484 -12.86 6.89 19.03
CA ALA A 484 -14.07 7.68 18.84
C ALA A 484 -13.76 9.16 18.73
N GLY A 485 -14.50 9.85 17.86
CA GLY A 485 -14.42 11.29 17.64
C GLY A 485 -15.64 12.03 18.19
N TRP A 486 -15.39 13.15 18.85
CA TRP A 486 -16.41 14.05 19.42
C TRP A 486 -16.22 15.46 18.91
N ARG A 487 -17.31 16.08 18.53
CA ARG A 487 -17.33 17.51 18.24
C ARG A 487 -17.38 18.28 19.55
N LEU A 488 -16.31 18.99 19.87
CA LEU A 488 -16.23 19.82 21.09
C LEU A 488 -16.89 21.18 20.87
N LEU A 489 -16.57 21.81 19.74
CA LEU A 489 -17.08 23.12 19.31
C LEU A 489 -17.29 23.08 17.79
N ASP A 490 -17.88 24.14 17.24
CA ASP A 490 -17.99 24.29 15.78
C ASP A 490 -16.59 24.30 15.14
N GLY A 491 -16.37 23.38 14.21
CA GLY A 491 -15.09 23.20 13.55
C GLY A 491 -14.03 22.45 14.38
N ILE A 492 -14.25 22.13 15.66
CA ILE A 492 -13.28 21.42 16.50
C ILE A 492 -13.77 20.00 16.80
N VAL A 493 -12.98 19.03 16.39
CA VAL A 493 -13.19 17.59 16.68
C VAL A 493 -12.00 17.05 17.47
N ALA A 494 -12.28 16.45 18.61
CA ALA A 494 -11.33 15.66 19.36
C ALA A 494 -11.58 14.17 19.10
N THR A 495 -10.52 13.39 18.94
CA THR A 495 -10.59 11.94 18.78
C THR A 495 -9.69 11.29 19.82
N ALA A 496 -10.21 10.30 20.53
CA ALA A 496 -9.41 9.51 21.46
C ALA A 496 -9.60 8.03 21.18
N GLY A 497 -8.54 7.27 21.33
CA GLY A 497 -8.52 5.84 21.12
C GLY A 497 -7.59 5.13 22.08
N ALA A 498 -7.77 3.82 22.18
CA ALA A 498 -6.88 2.93 22.92
C ALA A 498 -6.90 1.53 22.32
N ARG A 499 -5.78 0.84 22.46
CA ARG A 499 -5.61 -0.58 22.21
C ARG A 499 -5.05 -1.25 23.45
N VAL A 500 -5.68 -2.30 23.88
CA VAL A 500 -5.14 -3.22 24.89
C VAL A 500 -4.69 -4.47 24.15
N GLU A 501 -3.41 -4.78 24.27
CA GLU A 501 -2.78 -5.90 23.57
C GLU A 501 -2.10 -6.83 24.57
N TYR A 502 -2.22 -8.12 24.33
CA TYR A 502 -1.51 -9.19 25.03
C TYR A 502 -0.77 -10.05 24.02
N ALA A 503 0.53 -10.23 24.21
CA ALA A 503 1.41 -11.02 23.38
C ALA A 503 2.04 -12.16 24.18
N HIS A 504 1.92 -13.39 23.68
CA HIS A 504 2.62 -14.57 24.15
C HIS A 504 3.76 -14.93 23.20
N LEU A 505 4.99 -14.89 23.70
CA LEU A 505 6.20 -15.13 22.93
C LEU A 505 6.83 -16.45 23.35
N VAL A 506 7.21 -17.26 22.35
CA VAL A 506 7.96 -18.50 22.53
C VAL A 506 9.16 -18.51 21.60
N GLY A 507 10.34 -18.63 22.15
CA GLY A 507 11.59 -18.73 21.39
C GLY A 507 12.36 -20.00 21.73
N GLN A 508 12.92 -20.66 20.72
CA GLN A 508 13.71 -21.85 20.91
C GLN A 508 14.83 -22.01 19.85
N PRO A 509 16.02 -22.49 20.23
CA PRO A 509 17.02 -22.92 19.27
C PRO A 509 16.56 -24.16 18.50
N LEU A 510 16.93 -24.28 17.23
CA LEU A 510 16.52 -25.39 16.36
C LEU A 510 17.44 -26.62 16.46
N ASP A 511 18.74 -26.41 16.69
CA ASP A 511 19.75 -27.44 16.39
C ASP A 511 20.55 -28.01 17.60
N ARG A 512 20.44 -27.45 18.78
CA ARG A 512 21.11 -27.92 20.00
C ARG A 512 20.29 -27.56 21.24
N PRO A 513 20.37 -28.35 22.32
CA PRO A 513 19.82 -27.95 23.62
C PRO A 513 20.67 -26.81 24.21
N ALA A 514 20.58 -25.60 23.62
CA ALA A 514 21.13 -24.42 24.24
C ALA A 514 20.22 -24.03 25.41
N ARG A 515 20.82 -23.73 26.58
CA ARG A 515 20.06 -23.16 27.71
C ARG A 515 19.61 -21.77 27.31
N VAL A 516 18.30 -21.61 27.13
CA VAL A 516 17.66 -20.30 26.95
C VAL A 516 17.13 -19.89 28.30
N GLY A 517 17.49 -18.73 28.81
CA GLY A 517 17.14 -18.26 30.16
C GLY A 517 15.67 -17.94 30.29
N GLU A 518 14.82 -17.83 29.46
CA GLU A 518 13.36 -17.66 29.49
C GLU A 518 12.80 -17.89 28.06
N PRO A 519 12.47 -19.13 27.70
CA PRO A 519 11.99 -19.45 26.35
C PRO A 519 10.56 -18.97 26.10
N ARG A 520 9.84 -18.59 27.14
CA ARG A 520 8.45 -18.12 27.09
C ARG A 520 8.31 -16.81 27.83
N ARG A 521 7.54 -15.91 27.29
CA ARG A 521 7.26 -14.62 27.90
C ARG A 521 5.90 -14.09 27.48
N ASP A 522 5.26 -13.40 28.42
CA ASP A 522 4.02 -12.69 28.20
C ASP A 522 4.30 -11.18 28.28
N GLU A 523 3.73 -10.42 27.38
CA GLU A 523 3.78 -8.97 27.37
C GLU A 523 2.37 -8.41 27.23
N ALA A 524 2.06 -7.37 28.00
CA ALA A 524 0.81 -6.64 27.87
C ALA A 524 1.11 -5.16 27.64
N ALA A 525 0.35 -4.53 26.77
CA ALA A 525 0.52 -3.13 26.45
C ALA A 525 -0.81 -2.40 26.32
N LEU A 526 -0.77 -1.10 26.66
CA LEU A 526 -1.83 -0.16 26.38
C LEU A 526 -1.26 0.90 25.42
N LEU A 527 -1.90 1.08 24.28
CA LEU A 527 -1.49 2.03 23.23
C LEU A 527 -2.57 3.09 23.06
N PRO A 528 -2.45 4.23 23.74
CA PRO A 528 -3.37 5.34 23.59
C PRO A 528 -3.13 6.13 22.31
N SER A 529 -4.18 6.80 21.83
CA SER A 529 -4.11 7.85 20.83
C SER A 529 -5.01 9.02 21.21
N LEU A 530 -4.58 10.22 20.87
CA LEU A 530 -5.36 11.44 21.04
C LEU A 530 -5.09 12.38 19.88
N SER A 531 -6.14 12.92 19.29
CA SER A 531 -5.99 13.96 18.27
C SER A 531 -7.02 15.07 18.43
N LEU A 532 -6.63 16.25 17.99
CA LEU A 532 -7.47 17.43 17.91
C LEU A 532 -7.35 18.01 16.52
N SER A 533 -8.46 18.22 15.84
CA SER A 533 -8.52 18.94 14.57
C SER A 533 -9.41 20.16 14.72
N TRP A 534 -8.94 21.30 14.20
CA TRP A 534 -9.66 22.56 14.17
C TRP A 534 -9.78 23.07 12.75
N GLN A 535 -10.98 22.95 12.19
CA GLN A 535 -11.35 23.56 10.92
C GLN A 535 -11.69 25.02 11.15
N ILE A 536 -10.72 25.92 10.96
CA ILE A 536 -10.88 27.36 11.16
C ILE A 536 -11.85 27.94 10.13
N ASP A 537 -11.67 27.53 8.88
CA ASP A 537 -12.56 27.81 7.77
C ASP A 537 -12.56 26.62 6.79
N PRO A 538 -13.39 26.58 5.74
CA PRO A 538 -13.43 25.44 4.80
C PRO A 538 -12.08 25.12 4.12
N ARG A 539 -11.10 26.02 4.17
CA ARG A 539 -9.79 25.83 3.50
C ARG A 539 -8.63 25.64 4.47
N LEU A 540 -8.79 25.95 5.76
CA LEU A 540 -7.69 25.93 6.71
C LEU A 540 -8.01 25.03 7.89
N MET A 541 -7.21 24.00 8.08
CA MET A 541 -7.29 23.08 9.21
C MET A 541 -5.98 23.05 9.98
N LEU A 542 -6.05 23.20 11.28
CA LEU A 542 -4.96 22.90 12.23
C LEU A 542 -5.22 21.54 12.85
N PHE A 543 -4.16 20.82 13.18
CA PHE A 543 -4.27 19.58 13.94
C PHE A 543 -3.10 19.40 14.90
N ALA A 544 -3.36 18.63 15.96
CA ALA A 544 -2.36 18.08 16.85
C ALA A 544 -2.72 16.62 17.13
N ARG A 545 -1.73 15.74 17.27
CA ARG A 545 -1.93 14.31 17.50
C ARG A 545 -0.84 13.73 18.38
N TYR A 546 -1.25 12.82 19.28
CA TYR A 546 -0.38 11.95 20.05
C TYR A 546 -0.69 10.50 19.70
N GLN A 547 0.34 9.68 19.50
CA GLN A 547 0.20 8.25 19.21
C GLN A 547 1.38 7.45 19.74
N GLU A 548 1.12 6.19 20.00
CA GLU A 548 2.12 5.20 20.39
C GLU A 548 2.15 4.01 19.42
N GLY A 549 3.30 3.37 19.34
CA GLY A 549 3.52 2.11 18.66
C GLY A 549 4.47 1.24 19.45
N LEU A 550 4.42 -0.07 19.25
CA LEU A 550 5.30 -1.04 19.89
C LEU A 550 5.71 -2.16 18.94
N ARG A 551 6.79 -2.85 19.29
CA ARG A 551 7.14 -4.19 18.80
C ARG A 551 7.48 -5.08 20.00
N PRO A 552 6.93 -6.29 20.10
CA PRO A 552 7.35 -7.27 21.10
C PRO A 552 8.83 -7.66 20.91
N GLY A 553 9.42 -8.20 21.96
CA GLY A 553 10.78 -8.71 21.92
C GLY A 553 10.89 -10.09 21.27
N GLY A 554 12.08 -10.69 21.34
CA GLY A 554 12.36 -12.01 20.79
C GLY A 554 13.67 -12.60 21.22
N LEU A 555 14.09 -13.67 20.54
CA LEU A 555 15.41 -14.27 20.69
C LEU A 555 16.28 -14.01 19.49
N SER A 556 17.56 -13.83 19.73
CA SER A 556 18.60 -13.69 18.71
C SER A 556 19.78 -14.60 19.01
N VAL A 557 20.51 -15.01 17.97
CA VAL A 557 21.81 -15.67 18.09
C VAL A 557 22.87 -14.60 18.20
N THR A 558 23.57 -14.53 19.32
CA THR A 558 24.67 -13.61 19.53
C THR A 558 26.00 -14.34 19.34
N PRO A 559 26.90 -13.81 18.50
CA PRO A 559 28.25 -14.35 18.35
C PRO A 559 29.01 -14.26 19.67
N ASN A 560 29.67 -15.35 20.05
CA ASN A 560 30.56 -15.37 21.25
C ASN A 560 32.03 -15.40 20.79
N PRO A 561 32.81 -14.32 21.01
CA PRO A 561 34.22 -14.32 20.70
C PRO A 561 34.95 -15.39 21.53
N GLY A 562 35.48 -16.43 20.86
CA GLY A 562 36.21 -17.51 21.49
C GLY A 562 35.37 -18.69 22.03
N GLY A 563 34.05 -18.69 21.83
CA GLY A 563 33.12 -19.77 22.19
C GLY A 563 32.06 -20.03 21.15
N PRO A 564 31.17 -21.03 21.38
CA PRO A 564 30.04 -21.26 20.51
C PRO A 564 29.06 -20.10 20.62
N PRO A 565 28.28 -19.80 19.53
CA PRO A 565 27.25 -18.79 19.56
C PRO A 565 26.24 -19.06 20.72
N SER A 566 25.80 -17.99 21.36
CA SER A 566 24.79 -18.05 22.44
C SER A 566 23.46 -17.50 21.98
N VAL A 567 22.37 -17.96 22.61
CA VAL A 567 21.05 -17.38 22.38
C VAL A 567 20.83 -16.32 23.46
N GLN A 568 20.50 -15.12 23.01
CA GLN A 568 20.21 -13.98 23.87
C GLN A 568 18.82 -13.44 23.56
N ARG A 569 18.21 -12.84 24.56
CA ARG A 569 16.92 -12.15 24.47
C ARG A 569 17.15 -10.68 24.10
N PHE A 570 16.29 -10.14 23.26
CA PHE A 570 16.11 -8.71 23.12
C PHE A 570 14.70 -8.32 23.61
N HIS A 571 14.59 -7.13 24.19
CA HIS A 571 13.34 -6.61 24.76
C HIS A 571 12.48 -5.96 23.68
N GLY A 572 11.16 -5.88 23.95
CA GLY A 572 10.25 -5.08 23.17
C GLY A 572 10.66 -3.61 23.15
N ASP A 573 10.36 -2.91 22.08
CA ASP A 573 10.57 -1.48 21.96
C ASP A 573 9.23 -0.73 21.78
N SER A 574 9.22 0.53 22.18
CA SER A 574 8.05 1.41 22.08
C SER A 574 8.43 2.78 21.57
N LEU A 575 7.56 3.37 20.77
CA LEU A 575 7.74 4.70 20.22
C LEU A 575 6.50 5.54 20.49
N SER A 576 6.68 6.65 21.21
CA SER A 576 5.67 7.68 21.42
C SER A 576 5.95 8.88 20.52
N SER A 577 4.90 9.44 19.90
CA SER A 577 5.02 10.56 18.98
C SER A 577 3.97 11.63 19.21
N ILE A 578 4.41 12.90 19.16
CA ILE A 578 3.55 14.07 19.09
C ILE A 578 3.79 14.74 17.75
N GLU A 579 2.72 15.06 17.04
CA GLU A 579 2.78 15.81 15.79
C GLU A 579 1.77 16.96 15.79
N GLY A 580 2.08 18.03 15.06
CA GLY A 580 1.18 19.14 14.84
C GLY A 580 1.40 19.75 13.47
N GLY A 581 0.35 20.21 12.85
CA GLY A 581 0.45 20.72 11.50
C GLY A 581 -0.71 21.61 11.08
N VAL A 582 -0.52 22.18 9.89
CA VAL A 582 -1.49 23.00 9.19
C VAL A 582 -1.74 22.40 7.81
N LYS A 583 -3.01 22.31 7.41
CA LYS A 583 -3.42 21.89 6.08
C LYS A 583 -4.19 23.01 5.42
N LEU A 584 -3.75 23.39 4.23
CA LEU A 584 -4.50 24.24 3.32
C LEU A 584 -5.23 23.34 2.34
N LEU A 585 -6.55 23.32 2.45
CA LEU A 585 -7.44 22.45 1.72
C LEU A 585 -7.89 23.12 0.40
N PRO A 586 -8.28 22.35 -0.59
CA PRO A 586 -8.75 22.90 -1.86
C PRO A 586 -10.03 23.72 -1.65
N GLY A 587 -10.13 24.84 -2.36
CA GLY A 587 -11.36 25.58 -2.48
C GLY A 587 -12.32 24.95 -3.49
N ARG A 588 -13.36 25.68 -3.92
CA ARG A 588 -14.31 25.22 -4.94
C ARG A 588 -13.64 24.82 -6.27
N ASP A 589 -12.47 25.38 -6.56
CA ASP A 589 -11.74 25.15 -7.82
C ASP A 589 -10.76 23.95 -7.73
N ASP A 590 -10.60 23.34 -6.57
CA ASP A 590 -9.75 22.15 -6.29
C ASP A 590 -8.30 22.22 -6.84
N ARG A 591 -7.74 23.43 -6.94
CA ARG A 591 -6.46 23.68 -7.64
C ARG A 591 -5.24 23.63 -6.76
N PHE A 592 -5.38 23.81 -5.44
CA PHE A 592 -4.25 24.01 -4.58
C PHE A 592 -4.45 23.33 -3.23
N ARG A 593 -3.46 22.54 -2.82
CA ARG A 593 -3.34 21.93 -1.50
C ARG A 593 -1.94 22.09 -0.98
N ALA A 594 -1.79 22.37 0.29
CA ALA A 594 -0.50 22.37 0.96
C ALA A 594 -0.67 21.84 2.39
N ALA A 595 0.38 21.22 2.90
CA ALA A 595 0.44 20.84 4.31
C ALA A 595 1.85 21.05 4.84
N VAL A 596 1.95 21.45 6.10
CA VAL A 596 3.19 21.50 6.85
C VAL A 596 2.95 20.80 8.18
N THR A 597 3.84 19.87 8.54
CA THR A 597 3.76 19.08 9.77
C THR A 597 5.11 19.07 10.46
N PHE A 598 5.10 19.22 11.78
CA PHE A 598 6.25 19.00 12.65
C PHE A 598 5.94 17.84 13.58
N SER A 599 6.92 16.97 13.81
CA SER A 599 6.80 15.81 14.66
C SER A 599 7.99 15.66 15.58
N TYR A 600 7.72 15.14 16.77
CA TYR A 600 8.73 14.68 17.72
C TYR A 600 8.38 13.28 18.17
N ALA A 601 9.33 12.35 18.10
CA ALA A 601 9.15 11.00 18.61
C ALA A 601 10.26 10.63 19.59
N HIS A 602 9.87 9.91 20.64
CA HIS A 602 10.75 9.29 21.61
C HIS A 602 10.63 7.77 21.48
N TRP A 603 11.78 7.10 21.27
CA TRP A 603 11.86 5.67 21.00
C TRP A 603 12.67 4.98 22.09
N GLU A 604 12.06 4.09 22.84
CA GLU A 604 12.67 3.36 23.96
C GLU A 604 13.05 1.95 23.56
N ASN A 605 14.16 1.44 24.13
CA ASN A 605 14.66 0.08 23.96
C ASN A 605 14.81 -0.35 22.50
N ILE A 606 15.24 0.53 21.60
CA ILE A 606 15.31 0.33 20.15
C ILE A 606 15.91 -1.04 19.84
N GLN A 607 15.13 -1.92 19.19
CA GLN A 607 15.61 -3.16 18.63
C GLN A 607 16.38 -2.88 17.34
N ALA A 608 17.57 -3.43 17.19
CA ALA A 608 18.37 -3.29 15.97
C ALA A 608 19.06 -4.60 15.58
N ASP A 609 18.99 -4.92 14.28
CA ASP A 609 19.78 -5.98 13.69
C ASP A 609 21.17 -5.42 13.38
N LEU A 610 22.17 -5.99 13.98
CA LEU A 610 23.57 -5.55 13.97
C LEU A 610 24.46 -6.64 13.37
N VAL A 611 25.72 -6.30 13.11
CA VAL A 611 26.76 -7.28 12.77
C VAL A 611 27.91 -7.19 13.76
N ASP A 612 28.52 -8.32 14.08
CA ASP A 612 29.75 -8.38 14.86
C ASP A 612 30.95 -7.93 13.99
N THR A 613 32.13 -7.95 14.56
CA THR A 613 33.41 -7.59 13.88
C THR A 613 33.77 -8.54 12.73
N ARG A 614 33.16 -9.73 12.68
CA ARG A 614 33.31 -10.74 11.62
C ARG A 614 32.21 -10.66 10.55
N GLY A 615 31.19 -9.79 10.74
CA GLY A 615 30.07 -9.63 9.85
C GLY A 615 28.87 -10.55 10.17
N LEU A 616 28.91 -11.35 11.25
CA LEU A 616 27.80 -12.23 11.64
C LEU A 616 26.64 -11.39 12.21
N PRO A 617 25.41 -11.54 11.64
CA PRO A 617 24.27 -10.76 12.08
C PRO A 617 23.69 -11.26 13.41
N PHE A 618 23.27 -10.32 14.27
CA PHE A 618 22.57 -10.57 15.53
C PHE A 618 21.64 -9.38 15.85
N THR A 619 20.64 -9.61 16.69
CA THR A 619 19.71 -8.56 17.14
C THR A 619 19.96 -8.23 18.61
N SER A 620 19.93 -6.94 18.94
CA SER A 620 20.08 -6.44 20.31
C SER A 620 19.32 -5.12 20.46
N ASN A 621 18.99 -4.75 21.69
CA ASN A 621 18.56 -3.39 21.99
C ASN A 621 19.78 -2.47 21.94
N ILE A 622 19.62 -1.27 21.39
CA ILE A 622 20.71 -0.27 21.23
C ILE A 622 20.54 0.96 22.11
N GLY A 623 19.47 0.99 22.92
CA GLY A 623 19.15 2.07 23.83
C GLY A 623 17.93 2.88 23.43
N ALA A 624 17.87 4.16 23.82
CA ALA A 624 16.78 5.05 23.50
C ALA A 624 17.20 6.09 22.45
N GLY A 625 16.23 6.66 21.76
CA GLY A 625 16.46 7.68 20.74
C GLY A 625 15.35 8.73 20.67
N ARG A 626 15.67 9.84 20.00
CA ARG A 626 14.71 10.89 19.65
C ARG A 626 14.77 11.20 18.16
N ILE A 627 13.62 11.56 17.61
CA ILE A 627 13.46 11.88 16.20
C ILE A 627 12.68 13.18 16.10
N TRP A 628 13.27 14.21 15.46
CA TRP A 628 12.60 15.43 15.07
C TRP A 628 12.35 15.39 13.57
N GLY A 629 11.12 15.61 13.13
CA GLY A 629 10.72 15.63 11.73
C GLY A 629 10.02 16.94 11.37
N GLY A 630 10.34 17.46 10.18
CA GLY A 630 9.62 18.54 9.53
C GLY A 630 9.25 18.14 8.12
N GLU A 631 7.99 18.30 7.74
CA GLU A 631 7.46 17.90 6.44
C GLU A 631 6.70 19.04 5.81
N ALA A 632 6.83 19.19 4.49
CA ALA A 632 6.00 20.08 3.71
C ALA A 632 5.58 19.38 2.43
N SER A 633 4.34 19.54 2.03
CA SER A 633 3.80 19.03 0.77
C SER A 633 2.97 20.08 0.06
N LEU A 634 3.04 20.05 -1.27
CA LEU A 634 2.32 20.96 -2.15
C LEU A 634 1.77 20.17 -3.33
N GLN A 635 0.49 20.36 -3.63
CA GLN A 635 -0.15 19.92 -4.87
C GLN A 635 -0.82 21.14 -5.51
N TRP A 636 -0.48 21.42 -6.75
CA TRP A 636 -0.99 22.59 -7.46
C TRP A 636 -1.36 22.25 -8.90
N ARG A 637 -2.56 22.61 -9.32
CA ARG A 637 -3.09 22.47 -10.67
C ARG A 637 -3.35 23.87 -11.26
N PRO A 638 -2.33 24.56 -11.76
CA PRO A 638 -2.46 25.95 -12.23
C PRO A 638 -3.42 26.09 -13.41
N ILE A 639 -3.41 25.13 -14.32
CA ILE A 639 -4.29 25.07 -15.50
C ILE A 639 -4.79 23.64 -15.68
N LYS A 640 -5.83 23.46 -16.48
CA LYS A 640 -6.37 22.15 -16.82
C LYS A 640 -5.27 21.29 -17.49
N GLY A 641 -5.14 20.04 -17.06
CA GLY A 641 -4.16 19.09 -17.56
C GLY A 641 -2.76 19.21 -16.96
N LEU A 642 -2.41 20.29 -16.24
CA LEU A 642 -1.09 20.46 -15.62
C LEU A 642 -1.19 20.28 -14.10
N GLY A 643 -0.46 19.29 -13.58
CA GLY A 643 -0.32 19.00 -12.15
C GLY A 643 1.12 19.16 -11.68
N LEU A 644 1.32 19.79 -10.54
CA LEU A 644 2.61 19.98 -9.88
C LEU A 644 2.51 19.38 -8.46
N ILE A 645 3.43 18.54 -8.11
CA ILE A 645 3.55 17.95 -6.76
C ILE A 645 4.96 18.22 -6.27
N ALA A 646 5.09 18.68 -5.05
CA ALA A 646 6.38 18.84 -4.37
C ALA A 646 6.25 18.37 -2.92
N ALA A 647 7.28 17.72 -2.41
CA ALA A 647 7.36 17.31 -1.01
C ALA A 647 8.79 17.46 -0.49
N LEU A 648 8.89 17.83 0.79
CA LEU A 648 10.13 18.02 1.52
C LEU A 648 10.02 17.30 2.86
N PHE A 649 11.10 16.67 3.26
CA PHE A 649 11.29 16.06 4.58
C PHE A 649 12.64 16.46 5.15
N ALA A 650 12.67 17.01 6.35
CA ALA A 650 13.86 17.31 7.12
C ALA A 650 13.83 16.54 8.44
N ASN A 651 14.96 15.96 8.84
CA ASN A 651 15.05 15.07 10.00
C ASN A 651 16.33 15.28 10.81
N ASP A 652 16.20 15.22 12.15
CA ASP A 652 17.30 15.05 13.10
C ASP A 652 16.96 13.88 14.04
N SER A 653 17.66 12.76 13.89
CA SER A 653 17.44 11.54 14.66
C SER A 653 18.70 11.12 15.40
N ARG A 654 18.60 10.87 16.72
CA ARG A 654 19.77 10.57 17.57
C ARG A 654 19.43 9.55 18.65
N LEU A 655 20.41 8.69 18.95
CA LEU A 655 20.41 7.94 20.20
C LEU A 655 20.66 8.91 21.37
N THR A 656 19.87 8.81 22.42
CA THR A 656 19.96 9.65 23.62
C THR A 656 20.54 8.90 24.80
N ASP A 657 20.33 7.58 24.84
CA ASP A 657 20.84 6.67 25.87
C ASP A 657 21.33 5.39 25.17
N ALA A 658 22.57 5.41 24.71
CA ALA A 658 23.14 4.32 23.95
C ALA A 658 23.67 3.21 24.87
N GLU A 659 23.24 1.97 24.61
CA GLU A 659 23.78 0.78 25.29
C GLU A 659 25.31 0.66 25.13
N PRO A 660 26.04 0.11 26.12
CA PRO A 660 27.50 -0.03 26.06
C PRO A 660 28.02 -0.74 24.82
N SER A 661 27.24 -1.65 24.26
CA SER A 661 27.55 -2.39 23.04
C SER A 661 27.62 -1.53 21.78
N VAL A 662 27.01 -0.34 21.80
CA VAL A 662 26.97 0.65 20.71
C VAL A 662 27.58 1.99 21.13
N SER A 663 27.83 2.21 22.43
CA SER A 663 28.45 3.43 22.93
C SER A 663 29.89 3.59 22.42
N GLY A 664 30.15 4.68 21.71
CA GLY A 664 31.47 5.07 21.19
C GLY A 664 31.52 6.59 21.03
N LYS A 665 32.71 7.14 20.84
CA LYS A 665 32.93 8.59 20.62
C LYS A 665 32.41 9.09 19.26
N GLN A 666 31.84 8.21 18.42
CA GLN A 666 31.33 8.53 17.09
C GLN A 666 29.82 8.62 17.10
N SER A 667 29.26 9.24 16.06
CA SER A 667 27.87 9.68 15.89
C SER A 667 26.80 8.82 16.59
N GLN A 668 25.91 9.51 17.24
CA GLN A 668 24.68 8.99 17.83
C GLN A 668 23.49 9.02 16.84
N GLU A 669 23.74 9.22 15.54
CA GLU A 669 22.67 9.23 14.53
C GLU A 669 22.04 7.84 14.38
N LEU A 670 20.71 7.81 14.24
CA LEU A 670 20.00 6.57 13.89
C LEU A 670 20.35 6.12 12.46
N PRO A 671 20.33 4.81 12.18
CA PRO A 671 20.74 4.27 10.87
C PRO A 671 19.78 4.70 9.76
N ASN A 672 20.30 4.87 8.53
CA ASN A 672 19.52 5.01 7.30
C ASN A 672 18.56 6.19 7.22
N VAL A 673 18.72 7.21 8.06
CA VAL A 673 17.84 8.38 8.08
C VAL A 673 18.49 9.56 7.38
N PRO A 674 18.03 9.98 6.18
CA PRO A 674 18.53 11.18 5.52
C PRO A 674 18.12 12.43 6.31
N HIS A 675 19.07 13.37 6.48
CA HIS A 675 18.75 14.66 7.09
C HIS A 675 17.80 15.52 6.25
N LEU A 676 17.80 15.33 4.94
CA LEU A 676 16.96 16.05 3.98
C LEU A 676 16.55 15.13 2.85
N GLY A 677 15.27 15.14 2.54
CA GLY A 677 14.69 14.52 1.36
C GLY A 677 13.81 15.53 0.63
N VAL A 678 13.90 15.58 -0.70
CA VAL A 678 13.05 16.42 -1.54
C VAL A 678 12.56 15.59 -2.72
N SER A 679 11.29 15.68 -3.05
CA SER A 679 10.75 15.12 -4.28
C SER A 679 9.87 16.12 -5.00
N GLY A 680 9.81 15.99 -6.33
CA GLY A 680 8.96 16.79 -7.17
C GLY A 680 8.45 16.00 -8.37
N LYS A 681 7.24 16.31 -8.82
CA LYS A 681 6.62 15.72 -10.01
C LYS A 681 5.83 16.78 -10.77
N VAL A 682 5.94 16.74 -12.08
CA VAL A 682 5.15 17.53 -13.03
C VAL A 682 4.43 16.55 -13.94
N ASP A 683 3.12 16.61 -13.98
CA ASP A 683 2.29 15.84 -14.91
C ASP A 683 1.57 16.78 -15.86
N TRP A 684 1.58 16.48 -17.14
CA TRP A 684 0.84 17.23 -18.15
C TRP A 684 0.08 16.28 -19.06
N SER A 685 -1.24 16.46 -19.09
CA SER A 685 -2.17 15.65 -19.86
C SER A 685 -2.91 16.50 -20.86
N GLN A 686 -2.78 16.19 -22.15
CA GLN A 686 -3.32 16.95 -23.27
C GLN A 686 -4.12 16.06 -24.21
N PRO A 687 -5.44 16.27 -24.36
CA PRO A 687 -6.18 15.68 -25.46
C PRO A 687 -5.72 16.33 -26.79
N LEU A 688 -5.38 15.51 -27.79
CA LEU A 688 -4.88 15.98 -29.08
C LEU A 688 -6.04 16.12 -30.10
N ASP A 689 -6.89 15.11 -30.21
CA ASP A 689 -8.15 15.11 -30.95
C ASP A 689 -9.10 14.17 -30.23
N GLY A 690 -10.37 14.18 -30.39
CA GLY A 690 -11.35 13.49 -29.56
C GLY A 690 -11.09 12.01 -29.24
N ARG A 691 -9.99 11.41 -29.67
CA ARG A 691 -9.60 10.00 -29.46
C ARG A 691 -8.24 9.85 -28.80
N TRP A 692 -7.26 10.71 -29.09
CA TRP A 692 -5.89 10.59 -28.62
C TRP A 692 -5.62 11.49 -27.44
N GLN A 693 -4.86 10.99 -26.49
CA GLN A 693 -4.37 11.70 -25.33
C GLN A 693 -2.85 11.55 -25.23
N LEU A 694 -2.16 12.64 -24.97
CA LEU A 694 -0.74 12.68 -24.65
C LEU A 694 -0.59 12.98 -23.17
N ASP A 695 0.04 12.08 -22.45
CA ASP A 695 0.39 12.25 -21.04
C ASP A 695 1.91 12.34 -20.92
N LEU A 696 2.41 13.40 -20.32
CA LEU A 696 3.83 13.61 -20.02
C LEU A 696 4.02 13.71 -18.53
N SER A 697 5.08 13.11 -18.02
CA SER A 697 5.46 13.22 -16.61
C SER A 697 6.96 13.39 -16.47
N ALA A 698 7.36 14.30 -15.59
CA ALA A 698 8.74 14.47 -15.13
C ALA A 698 8.76 14.38 -13.62
N SER A 699 9.67 13.60 -13.06
CA SER A 699 9.82 13.48 -11.61
C SER A 699 11.29 13.53 -11.22
N GLY A 700 11.54 14.00 -9.98
CA GLY A 700 12.87 14.04 -9.42
C GLY A 700 12.85 13.83 -7.92
N ARG A 701 13.88 13.18 -7.40
CA ARG A 701 14.12 13.01 -5.97
C ARG A 701 15.57 13.31 -5.63
N TYR A 702 15.76 14.08 -4.56
CA TYR A 702 17.06 14.24 -3.88
C TYR A 702 16.99 13.56 -2.53
N THR A 703 18.01 12.76 -2.20
CA THR A 703 18.20 12.12 -0.89
C THR A 703 19.49 12.63 -0.31
N GLY A 704 19.42 13.34 0.81
CA GLY A 704 20.56 13.87 1.55
C GLY A 704 21.42 12.78 2.17
N HIS A 705 22.45 13.18 2.90
CA HIS A 705 23.35 12.21 3.58
C HIS A 705 22.67 11.55 4.78
N SER A 706 23.09 10.33 5.04
CA SER A 706 22.76 9.53 6.23
C SER A 706 23.93 8.61 6.61
N ARG A 707 23.79 7.87 7.71
CA ARG A 707 24.78 6.88 8.17
C ARG A 707 24.19 5.49 8.09
N LEU A 708 25.07 4.50 7.84
CA LEU A 708 24.67 3.09 7.83
C LEU A 708 24.28 2.60 9.24
N GLY A 709 24.95 3.08 10.28
CA GLY A 709 24.63 2.72 11.66
C GLY A 709 25.50 3.42 12.70
N PRO A 710 25.17 3.28 13.99
CA PRO A 710 25.81 4.01 15.07
C PRO A 710 27.16 3.42 15.53
N ARG A 711 27.51 2.18 15.15
CA ARG A 711 28.76 1.52 15.55
C ARG A 711 29.96 1.99 14.71
N PRO A 712 31.21 1.95 15.23
CA PRO A 712 32.38 2.38 14.48
C PRO A 712 32.53 1.74 13.10
N ASN A 713 32.28 0.43 12.99
CA ASN A 713 32.30 -0.31 11.71
C ASN A 713 31.10 -0.02 10.79
N LEU A 714 30.04 0.58 11.30
CA LEU A 714 28.84 0.97 10.57
C LEU A 714 28.73 2.49 10.36
N TYR A 715 29.73 3.29 10.82
CA TYR A 715 29.75 4.73 10.64
C TYR A 715 30.11 5.15 9.22
N LEU A 716 29.47 4.49 8.25
CA LEU A 716 29.68 4.72 6.82
C LEU A 716 28.66 5.72 6.28
N GLN A 717 29.15 6.68 5.50
CA GLN A 717 28.29 7.69 4.88
C GLN A 717 27.66 7.16 3.60
N GLN A 718 26.38 7.47 3.43
CA GLN A 718 25.57 7.17 2.26
C GLN A 718 24.66 8.35 1.92
N GLY A 719 23.89 8.29 0.82
CA GLY A 719 23.04 9.40 0.38
C GLY A 719 23.77 10.39 -0.54
N ASN A 720 23.33 11.65 -0.57
CA ASN A 720 23.80 12.73 -1.45
C ASN A 720 23.69 12.38 -2.94
N TYR A 721 22.52 11.96 -3.35
CA TYR A 721 22.24 11.69 -4.77
C TYR A 721 20.89 12.25 -5.20
N ALA A 722 20.78 12.53 -6.50
CA ALA A 722 19.52 12.91 -7.12
C ALA A 722 19.21 11.97 -8.28
N ILE A 723 17.96 11.58 -8.42
CA ILE A 723 17.46 10.78 -9.54
C ILE A 723 16.35 11.58 -10.21
N ALA A 724 16.36 11.62 -11.53
CA ALA A 724 15.33 12.26 -12.35
C ALA A 724 14.81 11.26 -13.39
N ASN A 725 13.49 11.25 -13.59
CA ASN A 725 12.80 10.36 -14.53
C ASN A 725 11.89 11.18 -15.44
N LEU A 726 11.72 10.72 -16.68
CA LEU A 726 10.76 11.26 -17.64
C LEU A 726 9.89 10.12 -18.17
N SER A 727 8.63 10.39 -18.42
CA SER A 727 7.76 9.46 -19.13
C SER A 727 6.81 10.20 -20.07
N ALA A 728 6.48 9.54 -21.17
CA ALA A 728 5.49 9.99 -22.13
C ALA A 728 4.61 8.80 -22.50
N ARG A 729 3.29 8.99 -22.54
CA ARG A 729 2.34 8.02 -23.07
C ARG A 729 1.45 8.69 -24.10
N LEU A 730 1.34 8.09 -25.27
CA LEU A 730 0.39 8.45 -26.31
C LEU A 730 -0.59 7.30 -26.49
N GLY A 731 -1.88 7.56 -26.32
CA GLY A 731 -2.84 6.48 -26.42
C GLY A 731 -4.28 6.94 -26.60
N THR A 732 -5.14 5.95 -26.75
CA THR A 732 -6.60 6.07 -26.76
C THR A 732 -7.18 5.41 -25.50
N GLU A 733 -8.50 5.26 -25.43
CA GLU A 733 -9.15 4.48 -24.35
C GLU A 733 -8.80 3.00 -24.38
N HIS A 734 -8.46 2.44 -25.54
CA HIS A 734 -8.28 0.99 -25.75
C HIS A 734 -6.83 0.55 -25.85
N TRP A 735 -5.91 1.42 -26.26
CA TRP A 735 -4.50 1.08 -26.41
C TRP A 735 -3.60 2.30 -26.29
N GLY A 736 -2.36 2.07 -25.95
CA GLY A 736 -1.36 3.13 -25.81
C GLY A 736 0.05 2.62 -26.03
N MET A 737 0.94 3.58 -26.24
CA MET A 737 2.39 3.40 -26.31
C MET A 737 3.02 4.31 -25.28
N SER A 738 4.03 3.84 -24.59
CA SER A 738 4.78 4.61 -23.60
C SER A 738 6.27 4.59 -23.85
N LEU A 739 6.93 5.70 -23.53
CA LEU A 739 8.37 5.83 -23.48
C LEU A 739 8.74 6.36 -22.09
N GLN A 740 9.68 5.70 -21.42
CA GLN A 740 10.15 6.11 -20.10
C GLN A 740 11.68 6.17 -20.07
N LEU A 741 12.23 7.14 -19.38
CA LEU A 741 13.65 7.36 -19.13
C LEU A 741 13.86 7.42 -17.62
N ASP A 742 14.37 6.34 -17.05
CA ASP A 742 14.72 6.27 -15.63
C ASP A 742 16.17 6.68 -15.40
N ASN A 743 16.42 7.34 -14.27
CA ASN A 743 17.74 7.89 -13.94
C ASN A 743 18.37 8.67 -15.11
N LEU A 744 17.64 9.66 -15.62
CA LEU A 744 18.01 10.48 -16.78
C LEU A 744 19.44 11.00 -16.73
N LEU A 745 19.91 11.37 -15.52
CA LEU A 745 21.24 11.96 -15.28
C LEU A 745 22.35 10.91 -15.10
N ASP A 746 22.03 9.61 -15.17
CA ASP A 746 22.94 8.50 -14.90
C ASP A 746 23.66 8.66 -13.54
N ALA A 747 22.88 9.04 -12.50
CA ALA A 747 23.40 9.26 -11.17
C ALA A 747 24.04 7.97 -10.60
N ARG A 748 25.19 8.09 -9.97
CA ARG A 748 26.02 6.99 -9.47
C ARG A 748 26.30 7.10 -7.95
N GLY A 749 25.42 7.74 -7.19
CA GLY A 749 25.54 7.92 -5.75
C GLY A 749 25.50 6.60 -4.98
N SER A 750 25.75 6.67 -3.67
CA SER A 750 25.57 5.54 -2.77
C SER A 750 24.18 5.60 -2.15
N MET A 751 23.24 4.78 -2.63
CA MET A 751 21.93 4.68 -2.00
C MET A 751 22.04 4.02 -0.63
N PHE A 752 22.95 3.05 -0.50
CA PHE A 752 23.18 2.28 0.72
C PHE A 752 24.65 1.86 0.81
N ALA A 753 25.27 1.98 1.99
CA ALA A 753 26.72 1.72 2.15
C ALA A 753 27.03 0.26 2.52
N LEU A 754 26.15 -0.67 2.18
CA LEU A 754 26.29 -2.09 2.45
C LEU A 754 25.79 -2.91 1.26
N GLY A 755 26.33 -4.12 1.09
CA GLY A 755 25.84 -5.16 0.21
C GLY A 755 26.02 -6.52 0.86
N ASN A 756 27.27 -6.84 1.20
CA ASN A 756 27.66 -8.06 1.89
C ASN A 756 28.13 -7.73 3.32
N PRO A 757 27.48 -8.24 4.39
CA PRO A 757 27.83 -7.92 5.77
C PRO A 757 29.25 -8.30 6.16
N PHE A 758 29.82 -9.32 5.53
CA PHE A 758 31.19 -9.78 5.81
C PHE A 758 32.30 -8.88 5.21
N GLY A 759 31.91 -7.99 4.30
CA GLY A 759 32.80 -6.97 3.71
C GLY A 759 32.64 -5.57 4.28
N VAL A 760 31.72 -5.35 5.25
CA VAL A 760 31.39 -4.01 5.77
C VAL A 760 32.57 -3.32 6.45
N ALA A 761 33.40 -4.05 7.19
CA ALA A 761 34.56 -3.50 7.89
C ALA A 761 35.59 -2.82 6.96
N ALA A 762 35.64 -3.18 5.68
CA ALA A 762 36.48 -2.53 4.69
C ALA A 762 35.96 -1.17 4.24
N GLY A 763 34.67 -0.84 4.50
CA GLY A 763 34.05 0.46 4.21
C GLY A 763 33.97 0.84 2.73
N ARG A 764 34.07 -0.12 1.81
CA ARG A 764 34.20 0.13 0.37
C ARG A 764 32.96 -0.23 -0.44
N GLN A 765 31.97 -0.88 0.17
CA GLN A 765 30.75 -1.30 -0.53
C GLN A 765 29.76 -0.14 -0.66
N PHE A 766 28.95 -0.17 -1.71
CA PHE A 766 27.81 0.72 -1.88
C PHE A 766 26.83 0.12 -2.89
N VAL A 767 25.55 0.41 -2.71
CA VAL A 767 24.49 0.12 -3.69
C VAL A 767 24.33 1.35 -4.58
N PRO A 768 24.70 1.28 -5.87
CA PRO A 768 24.46 2.36 -6.80
C PRO A 768 22.98 2.39 -7.21
N PRO A 769 22.43 3.55 -7.61
CA PRO A 769 21.20 3.58 -8.39
C PRO A 769 21.36 2.74 -9.66
N ARG A 770 20.24 2.14 -10.14
CA ARG A 770 20.24 1.53 -11.47
C ARG A 770 20.67 2.57 -12.50
N PRO A 771 21.60 2.27 -13.42
CA PRO A 771 22.01 3.20 -14.49
C PRO A 771 20.82 3.65 -15.34
N ARG A 772 21.03 4.70 -16.10
CA ARG A 772 20.00 5.22 -17.01
C ARG A 772 19.37 4.08 -17.82
N THR A 773 18.06 3.99 -17.75
CA THR A 773 17.28 2.92 -18.40
C THR A 773 16.22 3.58 -19.31
N VAL A 774 16.17 3.13 -20.56
CA VAL A 774 15.12 3.48 -21.52
C VAL A 774 14.12 2.33 -21.56
N ARG A 775 12.82 2.63 -21.40
CA ARG A 775 11.74 1.67 -21.52
C ARG A 775 10.79 2.06 -22.63
N PHE A 776 10.34 1.09 -23.39
CA PHE A 776 9.28 1.24 -24.38
C PHE A 776 8.18 0.22 -24.10
N GLY A 777 6.97 0.71 -23.90
CA GLY A 777 5.81 -0.09 -23.51
C GLY A 777 4.64 0.07 -24.47
N VAL A 778 3.79 -0.98 -24.49
CA VAL A 778 2.49 -0.99 -25.15
C VAL A 778 1.45 -1.55 -24.20
N ASP A 779 0.26 -0.97 -24.19
CA ASP A 779 -0.87 -1.42 -23.38
C ASP A 779 -2.15 -1.51 -24.20
N ALA A 780 -3.01 -2.48 -23.89
CA ALA A 780 -4.33 -2.63 -24.51
C ALA A 780 -5.38 -3.03 -23.47
N HIS A 781 -6.61 -2.49 -23.65
CA HIS A 781 -7.75 -2.66 -22.76
C HIS A 781 -9.00 -3.07 -23.58
N PHE A 782 -9.75 -4.03 -23.07
CA PHE A 782 -10.92 -4.64 -23.72
C PHE A 782 -12.15 -4.66 -22.81
#